data_a95f3fc53f095333d4a2be5ef2ed7a40
#
_entry.id   a95f3fc53f095333d4a2be5ef2ed7a40
#
_cell.length_a   1.000
_cell.length_b   1.000
_cell.length_c   1.000
_cell.angle_alpha   90.00
_cell.angle_beta   90.00
_cell.angle_gamma   90.00
#
_symmetry.space_group_name_H-M   'P 1'
#
loop_
_entity.id
_entity.type
_entity.pdbx_description
1 polymer ?
#
loop_
_entity_poly.entity_id
_entity_poly.type
_entity_poly.pdbx_seq_one_letter_code
_entity_poly.pdbx_strand_id
1 'polypeptide(L)'
;AIAELVIWIGYLQWHFKRFGNAEPPEPVLVAYGNIECRDAVLEWDRTERDVDKDGKIRSRWGGRLMRHPVTGEEVPDPTDQVEILRYVNPRAAVWPEADYIVSNPPFIGNARIREMLGDGYAETLRKMYKDVPDTVDFVMYWWHKAAEVVRSKRVTAFGFITTNSISQVRQRKLIDFHLKQKDSLRLNFAISDHPWADGDAAVRIAMTGATKDDFKTTNLARLGRVITEVQQNLPEDAAKFLQVQWDTVPAIFSDLKSRFDIATAKPLASNQKLSCPGMKLHGSGFCVSEKEAQNLEPEIIYPYLNGRDLLHTSRNVRVIDLFGLSEDEVQRKYPKTYQWIYDRVKPERDQNNRLSYRKYWWIFGEPRAKFRPALTGLQKYLTTVETAKHRTFTFLPQHVVPDNMLTVIALDDSYFLGIVSSDIHCIWALATGGDLGGNTPRYNKTICFDPFPFPDPTDAQKQTIRELGDRLDSHRKNVQANHPDITITGMYNLLEKLRKGEPFTDNDRDYNNKALVSTLKQIHDDLDRSVLEAYGWEDLNGEVGIEKVEEMILERLVTLNADRAAEERNGLIRWLRPEYQAPDTIIHAPALPGLLTEEPTIVLPTEQKTWSKNPKDQLTSLQDLFHTHPTEWTLAQIAAQFKNGTRNQKSIRDNLDRLEFFGIILHYQTDGLDRWSIALQ
;
A
#
# COMPACT_ATOMS: atom_id res chain seq x y z
N ALA A 1 24.40 3.48 -35.85
CA ALA A 1 25.87 3.53 -35.72
C ALA A 1 26.35 3.07 -34.33
N ILE A 2 26.09 3.78 -33.19
CA ILE A 2 26.62 3.40 -31.86
C ILE A 2 26.09 2.04 -31.44
N ALA A 3 24.79 1.80 -31.56
CA ALA A 3 24.18 0.53 -31.15
C ALA A 3 24.69 -0.66 -31.98
N GLU A 4 24.92 -0.48 -33.26
CA GLU A 4 25.55 -1.49 -34.14
C GLU A 4 26.95 -1.83 -33.66
N LEU A 5 27.75 -0.81 -33.35
CA LEU A 5 29.10 -0.99 -32.84
C LEU A 5 29.12 -1.77 -31.53
N VAL A 6 28.19 -1.44 -30.60
CA VAL A 6 28.07 -2.16 -29.33
C VAL A 6 27.70 -3.64 -29.52
N ILE A 7 26.83 -3.94 -30.49
CA ILE A 7 26.49 -5.34 -30.83
C ILE A 7 27.71 -6.07 -31.38
N TRP A 8 28.46 -5.45 -32.25
CA TRP A 8 29.69 -6.03 -32.79
C TRP A 8 30.76 -6.26 -31.73
N ILE A 9 30.98 -5.29 -30.85
CA ILE A 9 31.90 -5.45 -29.71
C ILE A 9 31.46 -6.63 -28.84
N GLY A 10 30.17 -6.73 -28.49
CA GLY A 10 29.61 -7.83 -27.75
C GLY A 10 29.77 -9.20 -28.40
N TYR A 11 29.57 -9.25 -29.72
CA TYR A 11 29.84 -10.46 -30.52
C TYR A 11 31.29 -10.88 -30.47
N LEU A 12 32.24 -9.94 -30.68
CA LEU A 12 33.68 -10.20 -30.63
C LEU A 12 34.09 -10.69 -29.22
N GLN A 13 33.62 -10.03 -28.17
CA GLN A 13 33.87 -10.47 -26.77
C GLN A 13 33.39 -11.89 -26.53
N TRP A 14 32.15 -12.22 -26.97
CA TRP A 14 31.58 -13.56 -26.87
C TRP A 14 32.39 -14.57 -27.71
N HIS A 15 32.78 -14.23 -28.95
CA HIS A 15 33.55 -15.09 -29.82
C HIS A 15 34.89 -15.48 -29.19
N PHE A 16 35.66 -14.50 -28.72
CA PHE A 16 36.97 -14.78 -28.08
C PHE A 16 36.82 -15.53 -26.76
N LYS A 17 35.77 -15.26 -25.99
CA LYS A 17 35.48 -16.03 -24.77
C LYS A 17 35.17 -17.50 -25.04
N ARG A 18 34.54 -17.79 -26.19
CA ARG A 18 34.11 -19.17 -26.54
C ARG A 18 35.16 -19.94 -27.31
N PHE A 19 35.85 -19.30 -28.21
CA PHE A 19 36.76 -19.91 -29.17
C PHE A 19 38.23 -19.53 -28.96
N GLY A 20 38.56 -18.85 -27.87
CA GLY A 20 39.93 -18.38 -27.62
C GLY A 20 40.38 -17.37 -28.66
N ASN A 21 41.64 -17.50 -29.12
CA ASN A 21 42.26 -16.64 -30.12
C ASN A 21 41.91 -16.97 -31.61
N ALA A 22 40.86 -17.80 -31.82
CA ALA A 22 40.42 -18.09 -33.19
C ALA A 22 39.90 -16.79 -33.85
N GLU A 23 40.29 -16.57 -35.09
CA GLU A 23 39.83 -15.41 -35.84
C GLU A 23 38.31 -15.45 -36.03
N PRO A 24 37.59 -14.35 -35.74
CA PRO A 24 36.16 -14.27 -36.03
C PRO A 24 35.93 -14.26 -37.54
N PRO A 25 34.76 -14.72 -38.02
CA PRO A 25 34.43 -14.59 -39.44
C PRO A 25 34.47 -13.12 -39.88
N GLU A 26 34.89 -12.86 -41.12
CA GLU A 26 34.92 -11.51 -41.65
C GLU A 26 33.58 -10.79 -41.47
N PRO A 27 33.57 -9.57 -40.88
CA PRO A 27 32.34 -8.83 -40.69
C PRO A 27 31.74 -8.45 -42.03
N VAL A 28 30.52 -8.87 -42.29
CA VAL A 28 29.77 -8.39 -43.47
C VAL A 28 29.29 -6.97 -43.16
N LEU A 29 30.03 -5.96 -43.70
CA LEU A 29 29.71 -4.54 -43.53
C LEU A 29 28.53 -4.15 -44.43
N VAL A 30 27.35 -4.60 -44.11
CA VAL A 30 26.09 -4.20 -44.75
C VAL A 30 25.24 -3.45 -43.74
N ALA A 31 24.64 -2.34 -44.13
CA ALA A 31 23.63 -1.67 -43.33
C ALA A 31 22.36 -2.54 -43.27
N TYR A 32 22.23 -3.39 -42.24
CA TYR A 32 21.11 -4.31 -42.10
C TYR A 32 19.78 -3.61 -41.84
N GLY A 33 19.77 -2.32 -41.47
CA GLY A 33 18.54 -1.59 -41.15
C GLY A 33 17.72 -2.16 -39.99
N ASN A 34 18.38 -2.99 -39.18
CA ASN A 34 17.72 -3.75 -38.09
C ASN A 34 17.70 -3.02 -36.75
N ILE A 35 18.19 -1.79 -36.68
CA ILE A 35 18.16 -0.94 -35.51
C ILE A 35 17.21 0.23 -35.75
N GLU A 36 16.10 0.24 -35.04
CA GLU A 36 15.08 1.28 -35.10
C GLU A 36 15.11 2.14 -33.83
N CYS A 37 15.03 3.47 -34.01
CA CYS A 37 14.89 4.43 -32.90
C CYS A 37 13.45 4.89 -32.84
N ARG A 38 12.61 4.18 -32.06
CA ARG A 38 11.19 4.49 -31.87
C ARG A 38 10.68 4.05 -30.52
N ASP A 39 9.51 4.50 -30.13
CA ASP A 39 8.86 3.98 -28.95
C ASP A 39 8.48 2.51 -29.16
N ALA A 40 8.85 1.66 -28.20
CA ALA A 40 8.62 0.22 -28.32
C ALA A 40 7.23 -0.22 -27.79
N VAL A 41 6.48 0.68 -27.17
CA VAL A 41 5.19 0.39 -26.55
C VAL A 41 4.05 1.05 -27.29
N LEU A 42 4.18 2.34 -27.63
CA LEU A 42 3.16 3.12 -28.33
C LEU A 42 3.66 3.60 -29.70
N GLU A 43 2.74 3.67 -30.65
CA GLU A 43 2.89 4.39 -31.91
C GLU A 43 1.75 5.40 -32.04
N TRP A 44 2.03 6.52 -32.69
CA TRP A 44 1.04 7.56 -32.98
C TRP A 44 1.44 8.33 -34.24
N ASP A 45 0.48 8.99 -34.85
CA ASP A 45 0.76 9.73 -36.09
C ASP A 45 1.43 11.09 -35.80
N ARG A 46 0.91 11.82 -34.79
CA ARG A 46 1.43 13.12 -34.34
C ARG A 46 0.96 13.45 -32.93
N THR A 47 1.56 14.45 -32.32
CA THR A 47 1.09 15.04 -31.07
C THR A 47 0.45 16.40 -31.32
N GLU A 48 -0.61 16.70 -30.56
CA GLU A 48 -1.32 17.97 -30.57
C GLU A 48 -1.51 18.46 -29.13
N ARG A 49 -1.80 19.75 -28.93
CA ARG A 49 -2.20 20.28 -27.62
C ARG A 49 -3.54 19.69 -27.23
N ASP A 50 -3.66 19.24 -25.99
CA ASP A 50 -4.94 18.77 -25.48
C ASP A 50 -5.82 19.97 -25.08
N VAL A 51 -7.06 19.97 -25.52
CA VAL A 51 -8.02 21.05 -25.24
C VAL A 51 -9.24 20.46 -24.54
N ASP A 52 -9.83 21.27 -23.65
CA ASP A 52 -11.08 20.94 -23.00
C ASP A 52 -12.31 21.16 -23.92
N LYS A 53 -13.51 20.96 -23.39
CA LYS A 53 -14.75 21.11 -24.14
C LYS A 53 -14.99 22.54 -24.63
N ASP A 54 -14.38 23.52 -23.99
CA ASP A 54 -14.51 24.96 -24.28
C ASP A 54 -13.37 25.46 -25.19
N GLY A 55 -12.52 24.55 -25.67
CA GLY A 55 -11.38 24.86 -26.56
C GLY A 55 -10.17 25.42 -25.81
N LYS A 56 -10.14 25.44 -24.50
CA LYS A 56 -9.02 25.90 -23.69
C LYS A 56 -7.95 24.79 -23.59
N ILE A 57 -6.69 25.18 -23.75
CA ILE A 57 -5.55 24.26 -23.60
C ILE A 57 -5.51 23.74 -22.17
N ARG A 58 -5.45 22.41 -22.03
CA ARG A 58 -5.26 21.74 -20.75
C ARG A 58 -3.79 21.84 -20.35
N SER A 59 -3.55 22.25 -19.14
CA SER A 59 -2.21 22.35 -18.56
C SER A 59 -2.18 21.78 -17.14
N ARG A 60 -0.97 21.54 -16.66
CA ARG A 60 -0.67 21.23 -15.26
C ARG A 60 0.39 22.18 -14.74
N TRP A 61 0.47 22.35 -13.43
CA TRP A 61 1.56 23.07 -12.79
C TRP A 61 2.93 22.42 -13.13
N GLY A 62 3.92 23.26 -13.47
CA GLY A 62 5.23 22.84 -13.95
C GLY A 62 6.20 22.43 -12.84
N GLY A 63 5.97 22.86 -11.59
CA GLY A 63 6.80 22.49 -10.44
C GLY A 63 7.58 23.66 -9.84
N ARG A 64 7.58 24.86 -10.45
CA ARG A 64 8.29 26.02 -9.93
C ARG A 64 7.57 26.58 -8.69
N LEU A 65 8.37 26.90 -7.68
CA LEU A 65 7.90 27.54 -6.45
C LEU A 65 8.16 29.05 -6.51
N MET A 66 7.31 29.82 -5.83
CA MET A 66 7.47 31.26 -5.59
C MET A 66 7.26 31.56 -4.09
N ARG A 67 7.78 32.68 -3.61
CA ARG A 67 7.53 33.11 -2.23
C ARG A 67 6.13 33.71 -2.11
N HIS A 68 5.36 33.22 -1.14
CA HIS A 68 4.05 33.78 -0.82
C HIS A 68 4.20 35.20 -0.26
N PRO A 69 3.44 36.20 -0.77
CA PRO A 69 3.66 37.59 -0.42
C PRO A 69 3.39 37.92 1.05
N VAL A 70 2.55 37.15 1.74
CA VAL A 70 2.17 37.38 3.15
C VAL A 70 3.06 36.55 4.10
N THR A 71 3.26 35.26 3.82
CA THR A 71 3.96 34.36 4.74
C THR A 71 5.45 34.25 4.47
N GLY A 72 5.91 34.60 3.27
CA GLY A 72 7.30 34.41 2.82
C GLY A 72 7.68 32.94 2.56
N GLU A 73 6.78 31.98 2.77
CA GLU A 73 6.98 30.55 2.52
C GLU A 73 6.95 30.25 1.01
N GLU A 74 7.58 29.14 0.62
CA GLU A 74 7.53 28.67 -0.77
C GLU A 74 6.17 28.07 -1.10
N VAL A 75 5.53 28.59 -2.15
CA VAL A 75 4.24 28.12 -2.67
C VAL A 75 4.34 27.88 -4.18
N PRO A 76 3.48 27.02 -4.77
CA PRO A 76 3.44 26.81 -6.22
C PRO A 76 3.22 28.13 -6.99
N ASP A 77 4.06 28.37 -7.98
CA ASP A 77 3.88 29.51 -8.91
C ASP A 77 2.73 29.19 -9.89
N PRO A 78 1.62 29.93 -9.84
CA PRO A 78 0.46 29.67 -10.70
C PRO A 78 0.74 29.95 -12.19
N THR A 79 1.78 30.69 -12.50
CA THR A 79 2.15 31.02 -13.89
C THR A 79 2.98 29.92 -14.56
N ASP A 80 3.56 29.01 -13.78
CA ASP A 80 4.36 27.90 -14.29
C ASP A 80 3.45 26.74 -14.71
N GLN A 81 2.97 26.78 -15.95
CA GLN A 81 2.03 25.82 -16.51
C GLN A 81 2.67 25.06 -17.68
N VAL A 82 2.61 23.72 -17.62
CA VAL A 82 3.04 22.81 -18.69
C VAL A 82 1.82 22.29 -19.44
N GLU A 83 1.80 22.52 -20.76
CA GLU A 83 0.72 22.05 -21.64
C GLU A 83 0.67 20.52 -21.71
N ILE A 84 -0.53 19.96 -21.72
CA ILE A 84 -0.75 18.52 -21.88
C ILE A 84 -0.88 18.21 -23.37
N LEU A 85 -0.14 17.20 -23.84
CA LEU A 85 -0.18 16.75 -25.22
C LEU A 85 -1.22 15.64 -25.41
N ARG A 86 -1.93 15.68 -26.53
CA ARG A 86 -2.80 14.60 -27.01
C ARG A 86 -2.09 13.84 -28.12
N TYR A 87 -2.13 12.53 -28.08
CA TYR A 87 -1.57 11.64 -29.08
C TYR A 87 -2.66 11.26 -30.09
N VAL A 88 -2.43 11.51 -31.36
CA VAL A 88 -3.43 11.30 -32.43
C VAL A 88 -3.25 9.90 -33.01
N ASN A 89 -4.35 9.14 -33.12
CA ASN A 89 -4.39 7.77 -33.60
C ASN A 89 -3.37 6.85 -32.88
N PRO A 90 -3.39 6.81 -31.54
CA PRO A 90 -2.46 5.98 -30.80
C PRO A 90 -2.77 4.49 -31.02
N ARG A 91 -1.72 3.69 -31.13
CA ARG A 91 -1.78 2.24 -31.28
C ARG A 91 -0.63 1.57 -30.56
N ALA A 92 -0.79 0.28 -30.25
CA ALA A 92 0.32 -0.50 -29.70
C ALA A 92 1.42 -0.65 -30.77
N ALA A 93 2.66 -0.39 -30.39
CA ALA A 93 3.77 -0.49 -31.32
C ALA A 93 3.92 -1.92 -31.85
N VAL A 94 4.17 -2.07 -33.15
CA VAL A 94 4.36 -3.38 -33.77
C VAL A 94 5.83 -3.78 -33.69
N TRP A 95 6.11 -4.94 -33.08
CA TRP A 95 7.47 -5.48 -33.00
C TRP A 95 7.79 -6.32 -34.24
N PRO A 96 9.06 -6.33 -34.69
CA PRO A 96 9.48 -7.16 -35.79
C PRO A 96 9.31 -8.66 -35.47
N GLU A 97 9.28 -9.47 -36.51
CA GLU A 97 9.33 -10.92 -36.37
C GLU A 97 10.69 -11.33 -35.78
N ALA A 98 10.65 -12.22 -34.78
CA ALA A 98 11.83 -12.72 -34.10
C ALA A 98 11.56 -14.11 -33.50
N ASP A 99 12.60 -14.90 -33.32
CA ASP A 99 12.53 -16.19 -32.62
C ASP A 99 12.52 -16.01 -31.11
N TYR A 100 13.23 -14.98 -30.61
CA TYR A 100 13.40 -14.68 -29.20
C TYR A 100 13.35 -13.17 -28.97
N ILE A 101 12.84 -12.78 -27.79
CA ILE A 101 12.85 -11.38 -27.32
C ILE A 101 13.75 -11.30 -26.09
N VAL A 102 14.78 -10.48 -26.12
CA VAL A 102 15.64 -10.18 -24.96
C VAL A 102 15.71 -8.69 -24.77
N SER A 103 15.45 -8.19 -23.57
CA SER A 103 15.39 -6.77 -23.31
C SER A 103 15.73 -6.39 -21.87
N ASN A 104 16.27 -5.16 -21.76
CA ASN A 104 16.39 -4.42 -20.50
C ASN A 104 15.61 -3.11 -20.67
N PRO A 105 14.28 -3.13 -20.44
CA PRO A 105 13.42 -1.96 -20.64
C PRO A 105 13.68 -0.85 -19.61
N PRO A 106 13.23 0.40 -19.86
CA PRO A 106 13.44 1.51 -18.94
C PRO A 106 12.80 1.27 -17.56
N PHE A 107 13.56 1.50 -16.48
CA PHE A 107 13.12 1.34 -15.10
C PHE A 107 12.43 2.61 -14.59
N ILE A 108 11.20 2.84 -15.04
CA ILE A 108 10.37 3.96 -14.58
C ILE A 108 9.26 3.42 -13.67
N GLY A 109 9.33 3.74 -12.38
CA GLY A 109 8.29 3.37 -11.42
C GLY A 109 6.97 4.08 -11.73
N ASN A 110 5.84 3.44 -11.43
CA ASN A 110 4.50 3.95 -11.75
C ASN A 110 4.26 5.41 -11.30
N ALA A 111 4.75 5.80 -10.13
CA ALA A 111 4.59 7.17 -9.62
C ALA A 111 5.28 8.23 -10.50
N ARG A 112 6.34 7.85 -11.22
CA ARG A 112 7.16 8.74 -12.05
C ARG A 112 6.81 8.72 -13.53
N ILE A 113 5.91 7.83 -13.99
CA ILE A 113 5.53 7.74 -15.41
C ILE A 113 5.02 9.09 -15.93
N ARG A 114 4.17 9.78 -15.17
CA ARG A 114 3.63 11.10 -15.56
C ARG A 114 4.69 12.20 -15.55
N GLU A 115 5.60 12.15 -14.60
CA GLU A 115 6.72 13.09 -14.49
C GLU A 115 7.69 12.95 -15.68
N MET A 116 8.08 11.70 -15.97
CA MET A 116 9.11 11.38 -16.95
C MET A 116 8.61 11.41 -18.40
N LEU A 117 7.38 10.97 -18.65
CA LEU A 117 6.83 10.78 -20.00
C LEU A 117 5.68 11.74 -20.33
N GLY A 118 5.22 12.51 -19.35
CA GLY A 118 4.10 13.45 -19.49
C GLY A 118 2.73 12.81 -19.27
N ASP A 119 1.76 13.64 -18.89
CA ASP A 119 0.39 13.20 -18.59
C ASP A 119 -0.31 12.59 -19.79
N GLY A 120 -0.17 13.22 -20.97
CA GLY A 120 -0.80 12.75 -22.20
C GLY A 120 -0.31 11.37 -22.62
N TYR A 121 1.01 11.10 -22.50
CA TYR A 121 1.58 9.78 -22.76
C TYR A 121 1.03 8.75 -21.77
N ALA A 122 1.08 9.04 -20.48
CA ALA A 122 0.62 8.14 -19.43
C ALA A 122 -0.86 7.78 -19.58
N GLU A 123 -1.72 8.74 -19.92
CA GLU A 123 -3.14 8.50 -20.17
C GLU A 123 -3.38 7.67 -21.43
N THR A 124 -2.62 7.95 -22.49
CA THR A 124 -2.70 7.20 -23.75
C THR A 124 -2.26 5.75 -23.55
N LEU A 125 -1.15 5.54 -22.86
CA LEU A 125 -0.61 4.22 -22.53
C LEU A 125 -1.66 3.35 -21.78
N ARG A 126 -2.27 3.89 -20.74
CA ARG A 126 -3.28 3.20 -19.95
C ARG A 126 -4.58 2.90 -20.73
N LYS A 127 -4.96 3.78 -21.64
CA LYS A 127 -6.12 3.55 -22.53
C LYS A 127 -5.85 2.44 -23.56
N MET A 128 -4.62 2.33 -24.05
CA MET A 128 -4.23 1.33 -25.03
C MET A 128 -4.07 -0.07 -24.41
N TYR A 129 -3.53 -0.17 -23.21
CA TYR A 129 -3.24 -1.43 -22.52
C TYR A 129 -4.21 -1.65 -21.34
N LYS A 130 -5.48 -1.91 -21.66
CA LYS A 130 -6.57 -2.06 -20.66
C LYS A 130 -6.39 -3.26 -19.73
N ASP A 131 -5.70 -4.30 -20.20
CA ASP A 131 -5.41 -5.51 -19.42
C ASP A 131 -4.21 -5.34 -18.47
N VAL A 132 -3.48 -4.23 -18.59
CA VAL A 132 -2.37 -3.89 -17.71
C VAL A 132 -2.87 -2.98 -16.59
N PRO A 133 -2.73 -3.37 -15.31
CA PRO A 133 -3.16 -2.52 -14.21
C PRO A 133 -2.46 -1.16 -14.19
N ASP A 134 -3.20 -0.08 -13.95
CA ASP A 134 -2.67 1.31 -13.92
C ASP A 134 -1.57 1.54 -12.87
N THR A 135 -1.39 0.59 -11.96
CA THR A 135 -0.47 0.68 -10.82
C THR A 135 0.87 0.00 -11.04
N VAL A 136 1.10 -0.59 -12.21
CA VAL A 136 2.37 -1.25 -12.52
C VAL A 136 3.43 -0.27 -13.03
N ASP A 137 4.69 -0.65 -12.90
CA ASP A 137 5.83 0.10 -13.41
C ASP A 137 5.90 0.02 -14.94
N PHE A 138 6.56 0.99 -15.56
CA PHE A 138 6.57 1.11 -17.02
C PHE A 138 7.14 -0.12 -17.73
N VAL A 139 8.15 -0.76 -17.17
CA VAL A 139 8.75 -2.02 -17.67
C VAL A 139 7.73 -3.14 -17.88
N MET A 140 6.64 -3.15 -17.13
CA MET A 140 5.62 -4.19 -17.22
C MET A 140 4.81 -4.15 -18.52
N TYR A 141 4.77 -3.03 -19.21
CA TYR A 141 4.16 -2.92 -20.53
C TYR A 141 4.96 -3.69 -21.59
N TRP A 142 6.29 -3.69 -21.51
CA TRP A 142 7.15 -4.56 -22.35
C TRP A 142 6.94 -6.02 -22.02
N TRP A 143 6.91 -6.35 -20.73
CA TRP A 143 6.70 -7.71 -20.27
C TRP A 143 5.35 -8.26 -20.74
N HIS A 144 4.26 -7.49 -20.61
CA HIS A 144 2.93 -7.82 -21.10
C HIS A 144 2.94 -8.06 -22.61
N LYS A 145 3.52 -7.15 -23.36
CA LYS A 145 3.59 -7.23 -24.82
C LYS A 145 4.36 -8.44 -25.30
N ALA A 146 5.51 -8.75 -24.69
CA ALA A 146 6.28 -9.96 -24.97
C ALA A 146 5.47 -11.22 -24.62
N ALA A 147 4.77 -11.20 -23.48
CA ALA A 147 3.91 -12.30 -23.06
C ALA A 147 2.80 -12.60 -24.08
N GLU A 148 2.15 -11.58 -24.64
CA GLU A 148 1.13 -11.74 -25.69
C GLU A 148 1.72 -12.33 -26.98
N VAL A 149 2.90 -11.87 -27.38
CA VAL A 149 3.57 -12.35 -28.60
C VAL A 149 3.97 -13.83 -28.44
N VAL A 150 4.49 -14.24 -27.28
CA VAL A 150 4.87 -15.64 -27.02
C VAL A 150 3.60 -16.52 -26.92
N ARG A 151 2.56 -16.07 -26.23
CA ARG A 151 1.27 -16.80 -26.14
C ARG A 151 0.65 -17.03 -27.52
N SER A 152 0.78 -16.07 -28.42
CA SER A 152 0.30 -16.19 -29.81
C SER A 152 1.18 -17.09 -30.68
N LYS A 153 2.24 -17.70 -30.13
CA LYS A 153 3.21 -18.56 -30.83
C LYS A 153 4.02 -17.88 -31.96
N ARG A 154 4.09 -16.55 -31.96
CA ARG A 154 4.92 -15.80 -32.91
C ARG A 154 6.38 -15.74 -32.50
N VAL A 155 6.66 -15.96 -31.22
CA VAL A 155 7.99 -15.98 -30.60
C VAL A 155 8.10 -17.19 -29.70
N THR A 156 9.25 -17.83 -29.65
CA THR A 156 9.49 -19.03 -28.83
C THR A 156 9.56 -18.72 -27.34
N ALA A 157 10.31 -17.69 -26.98
CA ALA A 157 10.54 -17.30 -25.61
C ALA A 157 10.95 -15.83 -25.49
N PHE A 158 10.79 -15.25 -24.31
CA PHE A 158 11.39 -13.97 -23.98
C PHE A 158 12.20 -14.05 -22.68
N GLY A 159 13.19 -13.13 -22.54
CA GLY A 159 13.98 -12.94 -21.34
C GLY A 159 14.15 -11.46 -21.04
N PHE A 160 13.78 -11.02 -19.83
CA PHE A 160 13.85 -9.61 -19.44
C PHE A 160 14.64 -9.41 -18.17
N ILE A 161 15.41 -8.33 -18.15
CA ILE A 161 15.92 -7.68 -16.95
C ILE A 161 14.88 -6.64 -16.54
N THR A 162 14.47 -6.68 -15.27
CA THR A 162 13.51 -5.74 -14.66
C THR A 162 14.02 -5.31 -13.30
N THR A 163 13.37 -4.37 -12.66
CA THR A 163 13.61 -4.13 -11.23
C THR A 163 13.08 -5.32 -10.42
N ASN A 164 13.67 -5.60 -9.25
CA ASN A 164 13.20 -6.67 -8.35
C ASN A 164 11.75 -6.45 -7.87
N SER A 165 11.20 -5.24 -8.05
CA SER A 165 9.79 -4.92 -7.82
C SER A 165 8.81 -5.79 -8.61
N ILE A 166 9.27 -6.47 -9.68
CA ILE A 166 8.44 -7.37 -10.49
C ILE A 166 7.78 -8.48 -9.64
N SER A 167 8.44 -8.95 -8.60
CA SER A 167 7.92 -9.94 -7.65
C SER A 167 6.88 -9.38 -6.68
N GLN A 168 6.69 -8.06 -6.62
CA GLN A 168 5.74 -7.41 -5.73
C GLN A 168 4.30 -7.54 -6.22
N VAL A 169 3.35 -7.48 -5.28
CA VAL A 169 1.92 -7.75 -5.51
C VAL A 169 1.31 -7.00 -6.69
N ARG A 170 1.71 -5.74 -6.93
CA ARG A 170 1.13 -4.95 -8.02
C ARG A 170 1.58 -5.45 -9.38
N GLN A 171 2.87 -5.74 -9.52
CA GLN A 171 3.49 -6.20 -10.75
C GLN A 171 3.12 -7.65 -11.04
N ARG A 172 3.21 -8.53 -10.03
CA ARG A 172 2.95 -9.97 -10.19
C ARG A 172 1.52 -10.30 -10.60
N LYS A 173 0.54 -9.41 -10.34
CA LYS A 173 -0.83 -9.58 -10.88
C LYS A 173 -0.87 -9.71 -12.40
N LEU A 174 0.01 -8.97 -13.08
CA LEU A 174 0.13 -9.07 -14.54
C LEU A 174 0.79 -10.39 -14.96
N ILE A 175 1.83 -10.83 -14.22
CA ILE A 175 2.45 -12.14 -14.45
C ILE A 175 1.41 -13.24 -14.23
N ASP A 176 0.71 -13.23 -13.10
CA ASP A 176 -0.38 -14.15 -12.78
C ASP A 176 -1.45 -14.21 -13.88
N PHE A 177 -1.85 -13.06 -14.40
CA PHE A 177 -2.78 -13.00 -15.52
C PHE A 177 -2.29 -13.86 -16.68
N HIS A 178 -1.03 -13.75 -17.09
CA HIS A 178 -0.49 -14.53 -18.21
C HIS A 178 -0.22 -16.00 -17.87
N LEU A 179 0.12 -16.33 -16.62
CA LEU A 179 0.33 -17.72 -16.18
C LEU A 179 -1.00 -18.51 -16.06
N LYS A 180 -2.14 -17.83 -15.82
CA LYS A 180 -3.46 -18.45 -15.59
C LYS A 180 -4.39 -18.42 -16.79
N GLN A 181 -3.97 -17.91 -17.95
CA GLN A 181 -4.78 -17.91 -19.17
C GLN A 181 -4.90 -19.31 -19.79
N LYS A 182 -5.90 -19.52 -20.66
CA LYS A 182 -6.07 -20.79 -21.39
C LYS A 182 -4.83 -21.18 -22.21
N ASP A 183 -4.21 -20.19 -22.86
CA ASP A 183 -2.91 -20.30 -23.53
C ASP A 183 -1.83 -19.74 -22.60
N SER A 184 -1.60 -20.40 -21.47
CA SER A 184 -0.73 -19.93 -20.41
C SER A 184 0.73 -19.81 -20.84
N LEU A 185 1.42 -18.87 -20.17
CA LEU A 185 2.87 -18.87 -20.12
C LEU A 185 3.36 -19.72 -18.97
N ARG A 186 4.62 -20.11 -19.08
CA ARG A 186 5.40 -20.71 -18.01
C ARG A 186 6.70 -19.96 -17.86
N LEU A 187 7.05 -19.61 -16.62
CA LEU A 187 8.39 -19.12 -16.30
C LEU A 187 9.34 -20.32 -16.32
N ASN A 188 10.31 -20.31 -17.22
CA ASN A 188 11.32 -21.34 -17.36
C ASN A 188 12.63 -20.97 -16.66
N PHE A 189 12.78 -19.72 -16.26
CA PHE A 189 13.97 -19.17 -15.65
C PHE A 189 13.59 -17.92 -14.81
N ALA A 190 14.14 -17.81 -13.59
CA ALA A 190 14.07 -16.58 -12.81
C ALA A 190 15.27 -16.43 -11.88
N ILE A 191 15.68 -15.18 -11.67
CA ILE A 191 16.46 -14.68 -10.53
C ILE A 191 15.65 -13.54 -9.95
N SER A 192 15.12 -13.70 -8.74
CA SER A 192 14.20 -12.74 -8.14
C SER A 192 14.87 -11.46 -7.64
N ASP A 193 16.16 -11.57 -7.28
CA ASP A 193 16.91 -10.49 -6.67
C ASP A 193 18.40 -10.63 -6.97
N HIS A 194 18.93 -9.68 -7.73
CA HIS A 194 20.32 -9.66 -8.14
C HIS A 194 20.86 -8.23 -8.02
N PRO A 195 21.98 -7.99 -7.34
CA PRO A 195 22.59 -6.67 -7.30
C PRO A 195 23.10 -6.31 -8.70
N TRP A 196 22.80 -5.08 -9.10
CA TRP A 196 23.24 -4.52 -10.38
C TRP A 196 24.00 -3.22 -10.09
N ALA A 197 25.27 -3.20 -10.38
CA ALA A 197 26.09 -1.99 -10.27
C ALA A 197 26.25 -1.39 -11.67
N ASP A 198 25.74 -0.18 -11.86
CA ASP A 198 25.96 0.64 -13.05
C ASP A 198 26.39 2.03 -12.57
N GLY A 199 27.69 2.29 -12.57
CA GLY A 199 28.27 3.48 -11.98
C GLY A 199 28.01 3.60 -10.46
N ASP A 200 27.64 4.78 -10.00
CA ASP A 200 27.40 5.07 -8.56
C ASP A 200 26.04 4.60 -8.02
N ALA A 201 25.18 4.02 -8.88
CA ALA A 201 23.83 3.60 -8.49
C ALA A 201 23.77 2.09 -8.26
N ALA A 202 23.65 1.66 -7.00
CA ALA A 202 23.34 0.29 -6.64
C ALA A 202 21.84 0.02 -6.82
N VAL A 203 21.47 -0.67 -7.89
CA VAL A 203 20.08 -1.07 -8.18
C VAL A 203 19.95 -2.58 -8.00
N ARG A 204 18.82 -3.03 -7.45
CA ARG A 204 18.49 -4.46 -7.43
C ARG A 204 17.55 -4.80 -8.58
N ILE A 205 17.89 -5.83 -9.32
CA ILE A 205 17.14 -6.28 -10.50
C ILE A 205 16.61 -7.69 -10.29
N ALA A 206 15.63 -8.04 -11.12
CA ALA A 206 15.20 -9.41 -11.34
C ALA A 206 15.42 -9.78 -12.82
N MET A 207 15.68 -11.05 -13.06
CA MET A 207 15.74 -11.60 -14.40
C MET A 207 14.65 -12.64 -14.55
N THR A 208 13.87 -12.59 -15.62
CA THR A 208 12.81 -13.55 -15.90
C THR A 208 12.90 -14.04 -17.32
N GLY A 209 12.69 -15.35 -17.52
CA GLY A 209 12.49 -15.96 -18.82
C GLY A 209 11.15 -16.67 -18.86
N ALA A 210 10.42 -16.53 -19.97
CA ALA A 210 9.12 -17.17 -20.14
C ALA A 210 8.97 -17.79 -21.54
N THR A 211 8.27 -18.92 -21.56
CA THR A 211 7.86 -19.63 -22.79
C THR A 211 6.37 -19.92 -22.73
N LYS A 212 5.78 -20.30 -23.85
CA LYS A 212 4.44 -20.86 -23.86
C LYS A 212 4.44 -22.17 -23.06
N ASP A 213 3.45 -22.36 -22.21
CA ASP A 213 3.25 -23.63 -21.51
C ASP A 213 2.68 -24.67 -22.50
N ASP A 214 3.42 -25.72 -22.71
CA ASP A 214 3.01 -26.80 -23.59
C ASP A 214 2.76 -28.08 -22.76
N PHE A 215 1.89 -28.10 -21.84
CA PHE A 215 1.46 -29.15 -20.89
C PHE A 215 1.91 -30.62 -21.18
N LYS A 216 2.62 -30.86 -22.25
CA LYS A 216 3.09 -32.17 -22.71
C LYS A 216 4.52 -32.48 -22.27
N THR A 217 5.27 -31.48 -21.86
CA THR A 217 6.67 -31.66 -21.44
C THR A 217 6.84 -31.32 -19.97
N THR A 218 7.38 -32.28 -19.21
CA THR A 218 7.84 -32.05 -17.82
C THR A 218 9.14 -31.24 -17.79
N ASN A 219 9.14 -30.09 -18.44
CA ASN A 219 10.32 -29.22 -18.46
C ASN A 219 10.46 -28.54 -17.11
N LEU A 220 11.52 -28.89 -16.39
CA LEU A 220 11.86 -28.23 -15.13
C LEU A 220 12.31 -26.77 -15.38
N ALA A 221 11.96 -25.89 -14.47
CA ALA A 221 12.38 -24.49 -14.50
C ALA A 221 13.66 -24.29 -13.69
N ARG A 222 14.42 -23.23 -13.99
CA ARG A 222 15.66 -22.89 -13.30
C ARG A 222 15.44 -21.64 -12.45
N LEU A 223 15.56 -21.80 -11.14
CA LEU A 223 15.50 -20.70 -10.18
C LEU A 223 16.92 -20.39 -9.69
N GLY A 224 17.38 -19.15 -9.92
CA GLY A 224 18.69 -18.68 -9.51
C GLY A 224 18.62 -17.88 -8.22
N ARG A 225 19.57 -18.15 -7.32
CA ARG A 225 19.77 -17.38 -6.09
C ARG A 225 21.22 -16.89 -6.05
N VAL A 226 21.41 -15.60 -5.76
CA VAL A 226 22.76 -15.04 -5.55
C VAL A 226 23.27 -15.49 -4.19
N ILE A 227 24.39 -16.23 -4.13
CA ILE A 227 24.91 -16.86 -2.90
C ILE A 227 25.86 -15.91 -2.16
N THR A 228 26.60 -15.06 -2.86
CA THR A 228 27.68 -14.29 -2.26
C THR A 228 27.61 -12.86 -2.74
N GLU A 229 27.24 -11.96 -1.84
CA GLU A 229 27.66 -10.57 -1.87
C GLU A 229 29.03 -10.56 -1.18
N VAL A 230 30.12 -10.82 -1.90
CA VAL A 230 31.46 -10.73 -1.31
C VAL A 230 31.78 -9.28 -1.08
N GLN A 231 31.44 -8.79 0.09
CA GLN A 231 32.05 -7.61 0.67
C GLN A 231 33.30 -8.06 1.41
N GLN A 232 34.45 -8.06 0.77
CA GLN A 232 35.73 -7.86 1.44
C GLN A 232 36.86 -7.76 0.41
N ASN A 233 37.44 -6.58 0.30
CA ASN A 233 38.79 -6.31 -0.28
C ASN A 233 39.10 -6.94 -1.66
N LEU A 234 38.14 -6.99 -2.55
CA LEU A 234 38.38 -7.38 -3.93
C LEU A 234 38.61 -6.11 -4.80
N PRO A 235 39.50 -6.18 -5.80
CA PRO A 235 39.68 -5.07 -6.77
C PRO A 235 38.34 -4.65 -7.37
N GLU A 236 38.22 -3.39 -7.83
CA GLU A 236 36.98 -2.84 -8.48
C GLU A 236 36.39 -3.73 -9.57
N ASP A 237 37.20 -4.60 -10.19
CA ASP A 237 36.78 -5.58 -11.18
C ASP A 237 36.13 -6.85 -10.63
N ALA A 238 36.19 -7.11 -9.34
CA ALA A 238 35.67 -8.34 -8.73
C ALA A 238 34.16 -8.36 -8.48
N ALA A 239 33.49 -7.20 -8.52
CA ALA A 239 32.02 -7.10 -8.54
C ALA A 239 31.39 -7.82 -9.76
N LYS A 240 32.20 -8.23 -10.73
CA LYS A 240 31.77 -8.95 -11.95
C LYS A 240 31.50 -10.44 -11.76
N PHE A 241 31.76 -11.02 -10.58
CA PHE A 241 31.65 -12.47 -10.35
C PHE A 241 30.73 -12.84 -9.19
N LEU A 242 29.49 -12.35 -9.22
CA LEU A 242 28.45 -12.87 -8.33
C LEU A 242 28.15 -14.33 -8.71
N GLN A 243 28.29 -15.24 -7.74
CA GLN A 243 27.93 -16.63 -7.95
C GLN A 243 26.43 -16.79 -7.79
N VAL A 244 25.77 -17.34 -8.81
CA VAL A 244 24.35 -17.71 -8.78
C VAL A 244 24.26 -19.22 -8.59
N GLN A 245 23.65 -19.64 -7.50
CA GLN A 245 23.23 -21.02 -7.30
C GLN A 245 21.95 -21.27 -8.07
N TRP A 246 21.86 -22.39 -8.74
CA TRP A 246 20.73 -22.77 -9.55
C TRP A 246 20.01 -23.98 -8.97
N ASP A 247 18.74 -23.81 -8.68
CA ASP A 247 17.85 -24.89 -8.31
C ASP A 247 16.98 -25.26 -9.52
N THR A 248 16.79 -26.58 -9.71
CA THR A 248 15.87 -27.10 -10.72
C THR A 248 14.53 -27.36 -10.04
N VAL A 249 13.48 -26.66 -10.47
CA VAL A 249 12.17 -26.64 -9.80
C VAL A 249 11.05 -27.00 -10.77
N PRO A 250 9.95 -27.61 -10.30
CA PRO A 250 8.83 -27.98 -11.16
C PRO A 250 8.09 -26.78 -11.75
N ALA A 251 8.00 -25.69 -11.01
CA ALA A 251 7.36 -24.44 -11.47
C ALA A 251 7.96 -23.23 -10.76
N ILE A 252 7.87 -22.05 -11.41
CA ILE A 252 8.15 -20.76 -10.81
C ILE A 252 6.84 -19.97 -10.83
N PHE A 253 6.42 -19.46 -9.67
CA PHE A 253 5.21 -18.67 -9.51
C PHE A 253 5.45 -17.17 -9.80
N SER A 254 4.39 -16.38 -9.76
CA SER A 254 4.44 -14.95 -10.09
C SER A 254 5.26 -14.10 -9.11
N ASP A 255 5.55 -14.61 -7.92
CA ASP A 255 6.46 -14.02 -6.95
C ASP A 255 7.92 -14.42 -7.16
N LEU A 256 8.21 -15.14 -8.24
CA LEU A 256 9.50 -15.68 -8.62
C LEU A 256 10.06 -16.69 -7.59
N LYS A 257 9.18 -17.44 -6.92
CA LYS A 257 9.47 -18.57 -6.00
C LYS A 257 8.88 -19.87 -6.52
N SER A 258 9.23 -21.00 -5.90
CA SER A 258 8.90 -22.31 -6.45
C SER A 258 8.08 -23.25 -5.56
N ARG A 259 7.89 -22.95 -4.27
CA ARG A 259 7.28 -23.93 -3.34
C ARG A 259 5.78 -23.75 -3.14
N PHE A 260 5.33 -22.53 -2.90
CA PHE A 260 3.91 -22.20 -2.75
C PHE A 260 3.66 -20.77 -3.25
N ASP A 261 2.47 -20.55 -3.75
CA ASP A 261 2.08 -19.23 -4.28
C ASP A 261 1.41 -18.40 -3.19
N ILE A 262 2.18 -17.58 -2.48
CA ILE A 262 1.67 -16.66 -1.46
C ILE A 262 0.66 -15.64 -2.04
N ALA A 263 0.66 -15.43 -3.37
CA ALA A 263 -0.28 -14.57 -4.05
C ALA A 263 -1.71 -15.14 -4.10
N THR A 264 -1.89 -16.41 -3.75
CA THR A 264 -3.20 -17.05 -3.67
C THR A 264 -3.98 -16.65 -2.42
N ALA A 265 -3.30 -16.07 -1.41
CA ALA A 265 -3.93 -15.61 -0.19
C ALA A 265 -5.00 -14.54 -0.47
N LYS A 266 -6.19 -14.74 0.10
CA LYS A 266 -7.37 -13.90 -0.11
C LYS A 266 -7.59 -12.97 1.07
N PRO A 267 -8.03 -11.72 0.82
CA PRO A 267 -8.52 -10.88 1.92
C PRO A 267 -9.65 -11.60 2.67
N LEU A 268 -9.56 -11.66 3.99
CA LEU A 268 -10.55 -12.29 4.87
C LEU A 268 -11.56 -11.24 5.35
N ALA A 269 -12.83 -11.60 5.38
CA ALA A 269 -13.90 -10.73 5.88
C ALA A 269 -13.66 -10.37 7.36
N SER A 270 -13.14 -11.32 8.15
CA SER A 270 -12.78 -11.14 9.56
C SER A 270 -11.81 -9.97 9.81
N ASN A 271 -11.01 -9.58 8.83
CA ASN A 271 -10.01 -8.51 8.95
C ASN A 271 -10.46 -7.19 8.29
N GLN A 272 -11.56 -7.22 7.53
CA GLN A 272 -12.02 -6.05 6.77
C GLN A 272 -12.46 -4.90 7.68
N LYS A 273 -12.35 -3.68 7.17
CA LYS A 273 -12.71 -2.41 7.83
C LYS A 273 -11.85 -2.04 9.04
N LEU A 274 -10.94 -2.90 9.49
CA LEU A 274 -10.10 -2.68 10.68
C LEU A 274 -8.78 -1.99 10.41
N SER A 275 -8.32 -1.90 9.16
CA SER A 275 -7.01 -1.34 8.85
C SER A 275 -7.07 -0.32 7.72
N CYS A 276 -6.29 0.77 7.87
CA CYS A 276 -6.21 1.87 6.89
C CYS A 276 -4.85 2.57 6.99
N PRO A 277 -4.29 3.11 5.91
CA PRO A 277 -3.23 4.10 6.02
C PRO A 277 -3.70 5.32 6.80
N GLY A 278 -2.80 5.98 7.53
CA GLY A 278 -3.12 7.21 8.23
C GLY A 278 -3.54 8.36 7.31
N MET A 279 -3.69 9.56 7.88
CA MET A 279 -4.22 10.74 7.19
C MET A 279 -3.21 11.28 6.18
N LYS A 280 -3.68 11.69 5.00
CA LYS A 280 -2.84 12.33 3.99
C LYS A 280 -3.19 13.80 3.90
N LEU A 281 -2.29 14.61 4.39
CA LEU A 281 -2.56 16.04 4.56
C LEU A 281 -2.69 16.75 3.20
N HIS A 282 -1.75 16.58 2.28
CA HIS A 282 -1.63 17.36 1.03
C HIS A 282 -1.67 18.88 1.30
N GLY A 283 -0.74 19.34 2.11
CA GLY A 283 -0.56 20.71 2.52
C GLY A 283 0.23 20.76 3.82
N SER A 284 1.46 21.24 3.78
CA SER A 284 2.31 21.38 4.97
C SER A 284 1.76 22.35 5.99
N GLY A 285 0.95 23.32 5.53
CA GLY A 285 0.33 24.35 6.37
C GLY A 285 -0.70 23.83 7.39
N PHE A 286 -1.11 22.56 7.32
CA PHE A 286 -1.87 21.93 8.41
C PHE A 286 -1.02 21.59 9.63
N CYS A 287 0.30 21.43 9.46
CA CYS A 287 1.20 21.15 10.57
C CYS A 287 1.59 22.44 11.27
N VAL A 288 1.60 22.39 12.60
CA VAL A 288 1.97 23.52 13.46
C VAL A 288 2.93 23.04 14.56
N SER A 289 3.87 23.88 14.91
CA SER A 289 4.70 23.69 16.10
C SER A 289 3.87 23.98 17.36
N GLU A 290 4.36 23.55 18.51
CA GLU A 290 3.70 23.82 19.79
C GLU A 290 3.54 25.32 20.08
N LYS A 291 4.52 26.15 19.66
CA LYS A 291 4.47 27.60 19.78
C LYS A 291 3.40 28.25 18.88
N GLU A 292 3.26 27.77 17.65
CA GLU A 292 2.24 28.25 16.71
C GLU A 292 0.84 27.84 17.15
N ALA A 293 0.69 26.61 17.65
CA ALA A 293 -0.57 26.08 18.17
C ALA A 293 -1.16 26.93 19.31
N GLN A 294 -0.33 27.58 20.13
CA GLN A 294 -0.78 28.47 21.22
C GLN A 294 -1.55 29.70 20.73
N ASN A 295 -1.37 30.07 19.46
CA ASN A 295 -2.05 31.22 18.86
C ASN A 295 -3.33 30.86 18.11
N LEU A 296 -3.66 29.58 18.01
CA LEU A 296 -4.80 29.03 17.31
C LEU A 296 -5.82 28.45 18.29
N GLU A 297 -6.99 28.08 17.78
CA GLU A 297 -8.04 27.46 18.57
C GLU A 297 -7.67 26.01 18.92
N PRO A 298 -7.59 25.64 20.23
CA PRO A 298 -7.02 24.35 20.65
C PRO A 298 -7.90 23.14 20.36
N GLU A 299 -9.21 23.31 20.18
CA GLU A 299 -10.19 22.22 20.05
C GLU A 299 -10.01 21.39 18.76
N ILE A 300 -9.33 21.97 17.79
CA ILE A 300 -9.11 21.38 16.46
C ILE A 300 -7.63 21.04 16.22
N ILE A 301 -6.81 21.08 17.26
CA ILE A 301 -5.36 20.84 17.19
C ILE A 301 -5.01 19.55 17.93
N TYR A 302 -4.44 18.62 17.20
CA TYR A 302 -4.14 17.26 17.69
C TYR A 302 -2.64 16.94 17.57
N PRO A 303 -2.08 16.07 18.42
CA PRO A 303 -0.77 15.51 18.19
C PRO A 303 -0.70 14.79 16.85
N TYR A 304 0.38 14.97 16.10
CA TYR A 304 0.59 14.36 14.79
C TYR A 304 1.90 13.58 14.76
N LEU A 305 1.81 12.30 14.46
CA LEU A 305 2.97 11.41 14.43
C LEU A 305 3.14 10.78 13.07
N ASN A 306 4.42 10.71 12.62
CA ASN A 306 4.81 9.95 11.44
C ASN A 306 5.77 8.80 11.83
N GLY A 307 6.28 8.06 10.82
CA GLY A 307 7.16 6.92 11.06
C GLY A 307 8.45 7.28 11.80
N ARG A 308 9.00 8.48 11.57
CA ARG A 308 10.20 8.94 12.29
C ARG A 308 9.90 9.18 13.76
N ASP A 309 8.74 9.76 14.07
CA ASP A 309 8.34 10.02 15.46
C ASP A 309 8.14 8.73 16.27
N LEU A 310 7.70 7.64 15.60
CA LEU A 310 7.53 6.32 16.24
C LEU A 310 8.85 5.57 16.44
N LEU A 311 9.75 5.64 15.47
CA LEU A 311 10.98 4.84 15.47
C LEU A 311 12.16 5.56 16.13
N HIS A 312 12.12 6.89 16.21
CA HIS A 312 13.15 7.75 16.75
C HIS A 312 12.56 8.72 17.79
N THR A 313 13.14 9.91 17.91
CA THR A 313 12.67 10.96 18.82
C THR A 313 11.52 11.74 18.19
N SER A 314 10.45 11.96 18.93
CA SER A 314 9.29 12.76 18.48
C SER A 314 9.69 14.20 18.19
N ARG A 315 9.15 14.72 17.08
CA ARG A 315 9.29 16.12 16.66
C ARG A 315 8.33 17.07 17.38
N ASN A 316 7.39 16.54 18.17
CA ASN A 316 6.33 17.29 18.85
C ASN A 316 5.50 18.18 17.89
N VAL A 317 5.22 17.68 16.68
CA VAL A 317 4.39 18.36 15.70
C VAL A 317 2.91 18.15 16.04
N ARG A 318 2.12 19.18 15.84
CA ARG A 318 0.66 19.14 15.95
C ARG A 318 0.03 19.37 14.58
N VAL A 319 -1.22 18.98 14.42
CA VAL A 319 -1.95 19.13 13.16
C VAL A 319 -3.33 19.74 13.41
N ILE A 320 -3.76 20.59 12.48
CA ILE A 320 -5.08 21.19 12.44
C ILE A 320 -6.02 20.22 11.72
N ASP A 321 -6.97 19.62 12.42
CA ASP A 321 -7.97 18.71 11.84
C ASP A 321 -9.36 19.32 11.86
N LEU A 322 -9.84 19.69 10.68
CA LEU A 322 -11.13 20.36 10.46
C LEU A 322 -12.16 19.41 9.82
N PHE A 323 -11.91 18.11 9.90
CA PHE A 323 -12.83 17.13 9.36
C PHE A 323 -14.22 17.23 9.96
N GLY A 324 -15.24 17.18 9.11
CA GLY A 324 -16.64 17.30 9.51
C GLY A 324 -17.19 18.73 9.56
N LEU A 325 -16.34 19.75 9.37
CA LEU A 325 -16.75 21.15 9.36
C LEU A 325 -16.85 21.69 7.92
N SER A 326 -17.88 22.48 7.65
CA SER A 326 -17.96 23.26 6.42
C SER A 326 -17.00 24.46 6.48
N GLU A 327 -16.64 25.02 5.31
CA GLU A 327 -15.77 26.20 5.22
C GLU A 327 -16.33 27.39 6.01
N ASP A 328 -17.64 27.65 5.89
CA ASP A 328 -18.33 28.70 6.62
C ASP A 328 -18.29 28.51 8.14
N GLU A 329 -18.36 27.24 8.60
CA GLU A 329 -18.25 26.92 10.03
C GLU A 329 -16.84 27.15 10.53
N VAL A 330 -15.82 26.75 9.76
CA VAL A 330 -14.41 27.01 10.12
C VAL A 330 -14.16 28.52 10.23
N GLN A 331 -14.58 29.30 9.22
CA GLN A 331 -14.40 30.75 9.21
C GLN A 331 -15.07 31.40 10.40
N ARG A 332 -16.26 30.95 10.78
CA ARG A 332 -17.04 31.54 11.89
C ARG A 332 -16.55 31.13 13.27
N LYS A 333 -16.27 29.80 13.46
CA LYS A 333 -15.91 29.25 14.78
C LYS A 333 -14.41 29.36 15.08
N TYR A 334 -13.56 29.27 14.04
CA TYR A 334 -12.11 29.19 14.15
C TYR A 334 -11.40 30.18 13.22
N PRO A 335 -11.64 31.48 13.38
CA PRO A 335 -11.20 32.54 12.45
C PRO A 335 -9.68 32.64 12.34
N LYS A 336 -8.95 32.44 13.44
CA LYS A 336 -7.47 32.48 13.41
C LYS A 336 -6.91 31.27 12.64
N THR A 337 -7.47 30.09 12.87
CA THR A 337 -7.10 28.87 12.14
C THR A 337 -7.49 28.95 10.67
N TYR A 338 -8.68 29.54 10.35
CA TYR A 338 -9.08 29.76 8.97
C TYR A 338 -8.07 30.63 8.22
N GLN A 339 -7.66 31.77 8.80
CA GLN A 339 -6.65 32.63 8.19
C GLN A 339 -5.31 31.92 8.04
N TRP A 340 -4.90 31.14 9.06
CA TRP A 340 -3.67 30.36 9.01
C TRP A 340 -3.63 29.40 7.81
N ILE A 341 -4.67 28.57 7.63
CA ILE A 341 -4.72 27.60 6.53
C ILE A 341 -5.00 28.27 5.18
N TYR A 342 -5.71 29.41 5.16
CA TYR A 342 -5.94 30.18 3.95
C TYR A 342 -4.61 30.66 3.34
N ASP A 343 -3.70 31.12 4.16
CA ASP A 343 -2.41 31.65 3.73
C ASP A 343 -1.41 30.52 3.37
N ARG A 344 -1.53 29.31 3.98
CA ARG A 344 -0.52 28.23 3.90
C ARG A 344 -0.97 27.00 3.15
N VAL A 345 -2.24 26.68 3.15
CA VAL A 345 -2.78 25.48 2.50
C VAL A 345 -3.44 25.80 1.16
N LYS A 346 -4.24 26.85 1.11
CA LYS A 346 -5.03 27.19 -0.07
C LYS A 346 -4.20 27.39 -1.34
N PRO A 347 -3.05 28.10 -1.33
CA PRO A 347 -2.24 28.30 -2.53
C PRO A 347 -1.76 27.00 -3.19
N GLU A 348 -1.37 26.01 -2.38
CA GLU A 348 -0.99 24.68 -2.87
C GLU A 348 -2.21 23.93 -3.42
N ARG A 349 -3.34 24.02 -2.73
CA ARG A 349 -4.58 23.34 -3.11
C ARG A 349 -5.17 23.85 -4.41
N ASP A 350 -5.12 25.15 -4.66
CA ASP A 350 -5.65 25.78 -5.87
C ASP A 350 -4.91 25.28 -7.14
N GLN A 351 -3.66 24.89 -7.02
CA GLN A 351 -2.84 24.32 -8.13
C GLN A 351 -2.96 22.79 -8.25
N ASN A 352 -3.74 22.14 -7.39
CA ASN A 352 -3.85 20.69 -7.42
C ASN A 352 -4.72 20.21 -8.60
N ASN A 353 -4.31 19.14 -9.28
CA ASN A 353 -5.05 18.58 -10.42
C ASN A 353 -6.39 17.93 -10.01
N ARG A 354 -6.53 17.52 -8.75
CA ARG A 354 -7.76 16.88 -8.24
C ARG A 354 -8.77 17.96 -7.81
N LEU A 355 -9.92 17.96 -8.49
CA LEU A 355 -11.01 18.91 -8.19
C LEU A 355 -11.47 18.85 -6.71
N SER A 356 -11.52 17.65 -6.12
CA SER A 356 -11.90 17.47 -4.71
C SER A 356 -10.94 18.18 -3.76
N TYR A 357 -9.64 18.21 -4.03
CA TYR A 357 -8.66 18.89 -3.20
C TYR A 357 -8.77 20.41 -3.30
N ARG A 358 -9.08 20.94 -4.49
CA ARG A 358 -9.37 22.37 -4.66
C ARG A 358 -10.67 22.78 -3.96
N LYS A 359 -11.72 21.94 -4.12
CA LYS A 359 -13.06 22.25 -3.60
C LYS A 359 -13.15 22.18 -2.08
N TYR A 360 -12.44 21.23 -1.47
CA TYR A 360 -12.41 20.99 -0.01
C TYR A 360 -11.02 21.29 0.55
N TRP A 361 -10.49 22.46 0.21
CA TRP A 361 -9.11 22.86 0.47
C TRP A 361 -8.77 22.96 1.97
N TRP A 362 -9.76 23.23 2.84
CA TRP A 362 -9.59 23.42 4.28
C TRP A 362 -9.50 22.11 5.09
N ILE A 363 -9.74 20.94 4.47
CA ILE A 363 -9.58 19.62 5.10
C ILE A 363 -8.45 18.84 4.46
N PHE A 364 -8.00 17.78 5.12
CA PHE A 364 -6.97 16.89 4.57
C PHE A 364 -7.36 16.36 3.19
N GLY A 365 -6.37 16.14 2.33
CA GLY A 365 -6.62 15.57 1.00
C GLY A 365 -7.24 14.19 1.07
N GLU A 366 -6.81 13.37 2.04
CA GLU A 366 -7.41 12.08 2.33
C GLU A 366 -7.66 11.95 3.85
N PRO A 367 -8.80 12.43 4.35
CA PRO A 367 -9.12 12.48 5.79
C PRO A 367 -9.56 11.12 6.35
N ARG A 368 -9.62 10.06 5.53
CA ARG A 368 -10.03 8.69 5.89
C ARG A 368 -11.44 8.62 6.49
N ALA A 369 -12.38 9.37 5.92
CA ALA A 369 -13.75 9.51 6.40
C ALA A 369 -14.42 8.14 6.73
N LYS A 370 -14.29 7.16 5.84
CA LYS A 370 -14.85 5.81 6.02
C LYS A 370 -14.17 4.97 7.12
N PHE A 371 -12.96 5.36 7.56
CA PHE A 371 -12.21 4.62 8.57
C PHE A 371 -12.29 5.26 9.96
N ARG A 372 -12.53 6.57 10.07
CA ARG A 372 -12.64 7.25 11.37
C ARG A 372 -13.65 6.61 12.32
N PRO A 373 -14.83 6.13 11.86
CA PRO A 373 -15.77 5.41 12.73
C PRO A 373 -15.17 4.16 13.38
N ALA A 374 -14.21 3.49 12.74
CA ALA A 374 -13.54 2.33 13.34
C ALA A 374 -12.71 2.69 14.58
N LEU A 375 -12.28 3.93 14.72
CA LEU A 375 -11.52 4.42 15.87
C LEU A 375 -12.41 4.92 17.00
N THR A 376 -13.69 5.13 16.73
CA THR A 376 -14.65 5.62 17.74
C THR A 376 -14.83 4.58 18.84
N GLY A 377 -14.82 5.03 20.11
CA GLY A 377 -14.95 4.18 21.31
C GLY A 377 -13.67 3.47 21.74
N LEU A 378 -12.60 3.47 20.92
CA LEU A 378 -11.30 2.95 21.34
C LEU A 378 -10.57 3.98 22.20
N GLN A 379 -9.79 3.50 23.19
CA GLN A 379 -8.87 4.37 23.96
C GLN A 379 -7.50 4.50 23.27
N LYS A 380 -7.11 3.48 22.54
CA LYS A 380 -5.86 3.36 21.80
C LYS A 380 -6.10 2.53 20.54
N TYR A 381 -5.19 2.59 19.60
CA TYR A 381 -5.23 1.76 18.39
C TYR A 381 -3.82 1.31 18.01
N LEU A 382 -3.72 0.18 17.32
CA LEU A 382 -2.44 -0.33 16.83
C LEU A 382 -1.96 0.45 15.62
N THR A 383 -0.65 0.61 15.52
CA THR A 383 -0.01 1.19 14.34
C THR A 383 1.35 0.57 14.05
N THR A 384 1.73 0.62 12.78
CA THR A 384 3.08 0.27 12.30
C THR A 384 3.50 1.24 11.19
N VAL A 385 4.80 1.42 11.03
CA VAL A 385 5.35 2.24 9.93
C VAL A 385 5.23 1.48 8.62
N GLU A 386 4.78 2.15 7.54
CA GLU A 386 4.65 1.52 6.22
C GLU A 386 5.99 0.95 5.73
N THR A 387 7.08 1.70 5.91
CA THR A 387 8.42 1.33 5.43
C THR A 387 9.41 1.42 6.58
N ALA A 388 9.94 0.30 7.03
CA ALA A 388 10.91 0.23 8.12
C ALA A 388 11.78 -1.04 8.00
N LYS A 389 13.05 -0.95 8.43
CA LYS A 389 13.97 -2.10 8.47
C LYS A 389 13.42 -3.23 9.35
N HIS A 390 12.95 -2.88 10.54
CA HIS A 390 12.36 -3.82 11.49
C HIS A 390 10.86 -3.61 11.57
N ARG A 391 10.09 -4.69 11.50
CA ARG A 391 8.64 -4.63 11.65
C ARG A 391 8.27 -4.55 13.11
N THR A 392 7.76 -3.39 13.52
CA THR A 392 7.31 -3.15 14.90
C THR A 392 5.90 -2.58 14.91
N PHE A 393 5.11 -3.00 15.88
CA PHE A 393 3.76 -2.49 16.12
C PHE A 393 3.70 -1.86 17.50
N THR A 394 2.95 -0.79 17.68
CA THR A 394 2.78 -0.08 18.95
C THR A 394 1.38 0.49 19.07
N PHE A 395 0.95 0.77 20.28
CA PHE A 395 -0.30 1.49 20.52
C PHE A 395 -0.09 3.01 20.49
N LEU A 396 -0.98 3.70 19.80
CA LEU A 396 -1.15 5.15 19.92
C LEU A 396 -2.47 5.47 20.61
N PRO A 397 -2.52 6.54 21.43
CA PRO A 397 -3.76 7.07 21.96
C PRO A 397 -4.73 7.49 20.84
N GLN A 398 -6.03 7.34 21.06
CA GLN A 398 -7.07 7.60 20.05
C GLN A 398 -7.03 9.03 19.50
N HIS A 399 -6.67 10.03 20.31
CA HIS A 399 -6.61 11.43 19.92
C HIS A 399 -5.38 11.81 19.07
N VAL A 400 -4.43 10.90 18.87
CA VAL A 400 -3.27 11.13 17.99
C VAL A 400 -3.67 10.94 16.54
N VAL A 401 -3.33 11.89 15.69
CA VAL A 401 -3.54 11.80 14.24
C VAL A 401 -2.32 11.16 13.59
N PRO A 402 -2.47 9.98 12.95
CA PRO A 402 -1.37 9.29 12.30
C PRO A 402 -1.15 9.80 10.87
N ASP A 403 0.12 9.98 10.50
CA ASP A 403 0.54 10.27 9.12
C ASP A 403 0.23 9.12 8.15
N ASN A 404 0.09 9.42 6.88
CA ASN A 404 -0.24 8.43 5.84
C ASN A 404 0.83 7.34 5.62
N MET A 405 2.05 7.54 6.12
CA MET A 405 3.12 6.52 6.12
C MET A 405 3.01 5.56 7.31
N LEU A 406 1.97 5.71 8.13
CA LEU A 406 1.60 4.76 9.18
C LEU A 406 0.41 3.93 8.72
N THR A 407 0.46 2.63 8.98
CA THR A 407 -0.72 1.77 8.88
C THR A 407 -1.39 1.71 10.24
N VAL A 408 -2.64 2.11 10.29
CA VAL A 408 -3.52 2.10 11.48
C VAL A 408 -4.36 0.84 11.49
N ILE A 409 -4.48 0.21 12.65
CA ILE A 409 -5.34 -0.96 12.86
C ILE A 409 -6.24 -0.67 14.06
N ALA A 410 -7.55 -0.67 13.84
CA ALA A 410 -8.57 -0.30 14.81
C ALA A 410 -8.86 -1.45 15.82
N LEU A 411 -7.83 -1.88 16.52
CA LEU A 411 -7.83 -2.89 17.58
C LEU A 411 -7.05 -2.34 18.77
N ASP A 412 -7.59 -2.51 19.99
CA ASP A 412 -7.03 -1.98 21.25
C ASP A 412 -6.64 -3.07 22.27
N ASP A 413 -7.00 -4.32 22.01
CA ASP A 413 -6.59 -5.47 22.83
C ASP A 413 -5.12 -5.84 22.55
N SER A 414 -4.31 -5.91 23.59
CA SER A 414 -2.88 -6.26 23.53
C SER A 414 -2.62 -7.69 23.05
N TYR A 415 -3.63 -8.56 23.03
CA TYR A 415 -3.60 -9.84 22.34
C TYR A 415 -3.23 -9.65 20.85
N PHE A 416 -3.90 -8.72 20.17
CA PHE A 416 -3.61 -8.45 18.75
C PHE A 416 -2.23 -7.84 18.56
N LEU A 417 -1.79 -6.97 19.48
CA LEU A 417 -0.40 -6.47 19.46
C LEU A 417 0.59 -7.63 19.56
N GLY A 418 0.33 -8.60 20.42
CA GLY A 418 1.16 -9.80 20.54
C GLY A 418 1.23 -10.57 19.23
N ILE A 419 0.08 -10.90 18.65
CA ILE A 419 0.04 -11.67 17.38
C ILE A 419 0.79 -10.94 16.25
N VAL A 420 0.50 -9.66 16.02
CA VAL A 420 1.15 -8.93 14.91
C VAL A 420 2.61 -8.60 15.16
N SER A 421 3.08 -8.67 16.42
CA SER A 421 4.50 -8.48 16.78
C SER A 421 5.29 -9.78 16.82
N SER A 422 4.66 -10.94 16.69
CA SER A 422 5.32 -12.25 16.65
C SER A 422 6.07 -12.47 15.33
N ASP A 423 7.04 -13.37 15.36
CA ASP A 423 7.79 -13.77 14.17
C ASP A 423 6.86 -14.35 13.10
N ILE A 424 5.77 -15.04 13.45
CA ILE A 424 4.79 -15.57 12.47
C ILE A 424 4.22 -14.46 11.59
N HIS A 425 3.73 -13.36 12.18
CA HIS A 425 3.19 -12.25 11.40
C HIS A 425 4.30 -11.45 10.72
N CYS A 426 5.47 -11.30 11.34
CA CYS A 426 6.61 -10.62 10.74
C CYS A 426 7.11 -11.34 9.49
N ILE A 427 7.26 -12.67 9.52
CA ILE A 427 7.61 -13.53 8.38
C ILE A 427 6.57 -13.37 7.26
N TRP A 428 5.28 -13.46 7.59
CA TRP A 428 4.19 -13.22 6.65
C TRP A 428 4.26 -11.83 6.02
N ALA A 429 4.41 -10.78 6.83
CA ALA A 429 4.46 -9.40 6.37
C ALA A 429 5.67 -9.13 5.46
N LEU A 430 6.83 -9.72 5.76
CA LEU A 430 8.03 -9.64 4.91
C LEU A 430 7.83 -10.35 3.58
N ALA A 431 7.23 -11.53 3.60
CA ALA A 431 7.01 -12.33 2.39
C ALA A 431 5.93 -11.72 1.47
N THR A 432 4.91 -11.07 2.03
CA THR A 432 3.79 -10.48 1.28
C THR A 432 4.00 -9.02 0.92
N GLY A 433 4.67 -8.24 1.77
CA GLY A 433 4.72 -6.78 1.73
C GLY A 433 5.55 -6.17 0.60
N GLY A 434 6.55 -6.87 0.11
CA GLY A 434 7.51 -6.37 -0.86
C GLY A 434 8.59 -5.47 -0.24
N ASP A 435 9.57 -5.09 -1.05
CA ASP A 435 10.70 -4.24 -0.65
C ASP A 435 10.75 -2.99 -1.57
N LEU A 436 11.13 -1.84 -1.03
CA LEU A 436 11.36 -0.61 -1.80
C LEU A 436 12.81 -0.48 -2.30
N GLY A 437 13.62 -1.53 -2.15
CA GLY A 437 15.07 -1.55 -2.40
C GLY A 437 15.89 -1.23 -1.16
N GLY A 438 17.08 -1.85 -1.06
CA GLY A 438 18.00 -1.58 0.03
C GLY A 438 17.58 -2.12 1.42
N ASN A 439 16.91 -3.25 1.49
CA ASN A 439 16.52 -3.90 2.76
C ASN A 439 15.48 -3.09 3.57
N THR A 440 14.50 -2.47 2.89
CA THR A 440 13.48 -1.67 3.56
C THR A 440 12.07 -2.25 3.27
N PRO A 441 11.63 -3.26 4.05
CA PRO A 441 10.36 -3.93 3.85
C PRO A 441 9.17 -2.97 3.99
N ARG A 442 8.19 -3.11 3.10
CA ARG A 442 6.98 -2.31 3.10
C ARG A 442 5.80 -3.10 3.65
N TYR A 443 5.10 -2.53 4.63
CA TYR A 443 3.85 -3.06 5.15
C TYR A 443 2.65 -2.43 4.44
N ASN A 444 1.93 -3.22 3.66
CA ASN A 444 0.71 -2.76 3.01
C ASN A 444 -0.48 -3.55 3.57
N LYS A 445 -1.47 -2.86 4.11
CA LYS A 445 -2.63 -3.47 4.75
C LYS A 445 -3.33 -4.52 3.88
N THR A 446 -3.49 -4.25 2.58
CA THR A 446 -4.27 -5.12 1.67
C THR A 446 -3.62 -6.47 1.39
N ILE A 447 -2.32 -6.60 1.69
CA ILE A 447 -1.54 -7.79 1.41
C ILE A 447 -0.87 -8.37 2.66
N CYS A 448 -0.63 -7.53 3.69
CA CYS A 448 -0.04 -7.99 4.94
C CYS A 448 -1.10 -8.25 6.01
N PHE A 449 -2.10 -7.37 6.17
CA PHE A 449 -3.11 -7.47 7.23
C PHE A 449 -4.41 -8.14 6.74
N ASP A 450 -5.02 -7.63 5.66
CA ASP A 450 -6.33 -8.09 5.22
C ASP A 450 -6.38 -9.61 4.94
N PRO A 451 -5.33 -10.28 4.37
CA PRO A 451 -5.34 -11.73 4.16
C PRO A 451 -4.72 -12.53 5.31
N PHE A 452 -4.22 -11.91 6.39
CA PHE A 452 -3.57 -12.65 7.47
C PHE A 452 -4.58 -13.47 8.28
N PRO A 453 -4.41 -14.81 8.38
CA PRO A 453 -5.32 -15.66 9.13
C PRO A 453 -4.90 -15.69 10.61
N PHE A 454 -5.63 -14.98 11.47
CA PHE A 454 -5.39 -15.01 12.91
C PHE A 454 -5.65 -16.40 13.50
N PRO A 455 -4.94 -16.80 14.59
CA PRO A 455 -5.16 -18.08 15.27
C PRO A 455 -6.52 -18.12 15.99
N ASP A 456 -6.91 -19.31 16.40
CA ASP A 456 -8.13 -19.57 17.19
C ASP A 456 -7.74 -20.06 18.60
N PRO A 457 -7.23 -19.19 19.49
CA PRO A 457 -6.67 -19.56 20.77
C PRO A 457 -7.74 -19.89 21.80
N THR A 458 -7.39 -20.69 22.78
CA THR A 458 -8.13 -20.78 24.04
C THR A 458 -8.06 -19.46 24.82
N ASP A 459 -8.97 -19.23 25.75
CA ASP A 459 -8.98 -18.03 26.60
C ASP A 459 -7.67 -17.88 27.39
N ALA A 460 -7.09 -18.97 27.86
CA ALA A 460 -5.80 -18.97 28.55
C ALA A 460 -4.63 -18.54 27.65
N GLN A 461 -4.56 -19.08 26.43
CA GLN A 461 -3.56 -18.70 25.45
C GLN A 461 -3.72 -17.21 25.04
N LYS A 462 -4.97 -16.78 24.83
CA LYS A 462 -5.28 -15.38 24.53
C LYS A 462 -4.81 -14.45 25.64
N GLN A 463 -5.04 -14.84 26.91
CA GLN A 463 -4.61 -14.06 28.06
C GLN A 463 -3.06 -13.99 28.17
N THR A 464 -2.37 -15.10 27.99
CA THR A 464 -0.88 -15.13 28.00
C THR A 464 -0.30 -14.22 26.93
N ILE A 465 -0.82 -14.30 25.68
CA ILE A 465 -0.36 -13.44 24.57
C ILE A 465 -0.67 -11.97 24.86
N ARG A 466 -1.83 -11.66 25.45
CA ARG A 466 -2.19 -10.29 25.87
C ARG A 466 -1.19 -9.71 26.87
N GLU A 467 -0.84 -10.46 27.91
CA GLU A 467 0.14 -10.04 28.93
C GLU A 467 1.53 -9.81 28.32
N LEU A 468 1.97 -10.69 27.41
CA LEU A 468 3.23 -10.54 26.71
C LEU A 468 3.22 -9.33 25.74
N GLY A 469 2.09 -9.08 25.06
CA GLY A 469 1.89 -7.90 24.24
C GLY A 469 1.95 -6.60 25.06
N ASP A 470 1.30 -6.55 26.22
CA ASP A 470 1.39 -5.40 27.13
C ASP A 470 2.81 -5.18 27.66
N ARG A 471 3.52 -6.26 28.03
CA ARG A 471 4.92 -6.18 28.47
C ARG A 471 5.81 -5.66 27.36
N LEU A 472 5.60 -6.08 26.10
CA LEU A 472 6.38 -5.66 24.96
C LEU A 472 6.22 -4.15 24.67
N ASP A 473 4.99 -3.65 24.63
CA ASP A 473 4.70 -2.23 24.38
C ASP A 473 5.19 -1.35 25.52
N SER A 474 4.94 -1.77 26.78
CA SER A 474 5.39 -1.08 27.99
C SER A 474 6.92 -1.03 28.08
N HIS A 475 7.61 -2.14 27.81
CA HIS A 475 9.08 -2.18 27.82
C HIS A 475 9.67 -1.14 26.87
N ARG A 476 9.24 -1.12 25.61
CA ARG A 476 9.72 -0.18 24.60
C ARG A 476 9.45 1.27 24.97
N LYS A 477 8.24 1.59 25.44
CA LYS A 477 7.85 2.94 25.86
C LYS A 477 8.59 3.41 27.09
N ASN A 478 8.75 2.55 28.08
CA ASN A 478 9.49 2.88 29.31
C ASN A 478 10.98 3.14 29.04
N VAL A 479 11.59 2.34 28.19
CA VAL A 479 12.99 2.56 27.77
C VAL A 479 13.14 3.92 27.09
N GLN A 480 12.28 4.26 26.12
CA GLN A 480 12.32 5.54 25.42
C GLN A 480 12.02 6.73 26.35
N ALA A 481 11.11 6.58 27.31
CA ALA A 481 10.79 7.63 28.27
C ALA A 481 11.95 7.92 29.23
N ASN A 482 12.65 6.88 29.69
CA ASN A 482 13.79 7.01 30.59
C ASN A 482 15.11 7.38 29.87
N HIS A 483 15.22 7.01 28.61
CA HIS A 483 16.41 7.20 27.77
C HIS A 483 16.03 7.76 26.40
N PRO A 484 15.82 9.07 26.24
CA PRO A 484 15.38 9.69 24.98
C PRO A 484 16.37 9.53 23.81
N ASP A 485 17.61 9.14 24.09
CA ASP A 485 18.65 8.81 23.11
C ASP A 485 18.46 7.39 22.51
N ILE A 486 17.66 6.55 23.14
CA ILE A 486 17.37 5.19 22.68
C ILE A 486 16.22 5.21 21.68
N THR A 487 16.45 4.62 20.51
CA THR A 487 15.46 4.52 19.44
C THR A 487 14.96 3.08 19.27
N ILE A 488 13.74 2.92 18.79
CA ILE A 488 13.20 1.58 18.46
C ILE A 488 14.10 0.90 17.42
N THR A 489 14.51 1.60 16.37
CA THR A 489 15.44 1.05 15.36
C THR A 489 16.73 0.56 15.98
N GLY A 490 17.31 1.32 16.90
CA GLY A 490 18.54 0.93 17.60
C GLY A 490 18.37 -0.32 18.46
N MET A 491 17.27 -0.39 19.24
CA MET A 491 16.94 -1.58 20.03
C MET A 491 16.87 -2.84 19.18
N TYR A 492 16.18 -2.78 18.03
CA TYR A 492 16.02 -3.93 17.16
C TYR A 492 17.26 -4.25 16.32
N ASN A 493 18.11 -3.29 15.98
CA ASN A 493 19.43 -3.55 15.42
C ASN A 493 20.29 -4.38 16.39
N LEU A 494 20.26 -4.01 17.67
CA LEU A 494 21.03 -4.72 18.68
C LEU A 494 20.41 -6.09 19.01
N LEU A 495 19.07 -6.21 18.98
CA LEU A 495 18.37 -7.49 19.10
C LEU A 495 18.76 -8.44 17.94
N GLU A 496 18.88 -7.93 16.72
CA GLU A 496 19.31 -8.71 15.55
C GLU A 496 20.74 -9.25 15.75
N LYS A 497 21.68 -8.39 16.21
CA LYS A 497 23.05 -8.82 16.57
C LYS A 497 23.05 -9.90 17.65
N LEU A 498 22.23 -9.72 18.69
CA LEU A 498 22.12 -10.68 19.80
C LEU A 498 21.59 -12.03 19.33
N ARG A 499 20.56 -12.03 18.45
CA ARG A 499 20.00 -13.26 17.85
C ARG A 499 21.02 -13.99 16.96
N LYS A 500 21.87 -13.26 16.24
CA LYS A 500 22.93 -13.81 15.39
C LYS A 500 24.17 -14.27 16.16
N GLY A 501 24.25 -14.00 17.46
CA GLY A 501 25.43 -14.30 18.28
C GLY A 501 26.65 -13.44 17.92
N GLU A 502 26.43 -12.28 17.30
CA GLU A 502 27.51 -11.35 16.96
C GLU A 502 28.08 -10.68 18.22
N PRO A 503 29.39 -10.46 18.31
CA PRO A 503 30.01 -9.85 19.49
C PRO A 503 29.60 -8.37 19.60
N PHE A 504 29.26 -7.93 20.82
CA PHE A 504 28.94 -6.54 21.11
C PHE A 504 30.23 -5.72 21.25
N THR A 505 30.23 -4.56 20.58
CA THR A 505 31.21 -3.49 20.85
C THR A 505 30.92 -2.84 22.19
N ASP A 506 31.84 -2.00 22.68
CA ASP A 506 31.63 -1.26 23.94
C ASP A 506 30.41 -0.34 23.85
N ASN A 507 30.19 0.31 22.70
CA ASN A 507 29.00 1.12 22.45
C ASN A 507 27.71 0.26 22.46
N ASP A 508 27.75 -0.97 21.91
CA ASP A 508 26.61 -1.88 21.96
C ASP A 508 26.30 -2.30 23.42
N ARG A 509 27.33 -2.48 24.26
CA ARG A 509 27.13 -2.81 25.68
C ARG A 509 26.49 -1.66 26.46
N ASP A 510 26.96 -0.43 26.24
CA ASP A 510 26.38 0.77 26.87
C ASP A 510 24.94 0.98 26.43
N TYR A 511 24.66 0.78 25.13
CA TYR A 511 23.30 0.83 24.58
C TYR A 511 22.43 -0.26 25.20
N ASN A 512 22.90 -1.51 25.29
CA ASN A 512 22.20 -2.62 25.90
C ASN A 512 21.87 -2.39 27.39
N ASN A 513 22.76 -1.76 28.15
CA ASN A 513 22.52 -1.43 29.55
C ASN A 513 21.34 -0.48 29.74
N LYS A 514 21.12 0.45 28.80
CA LYS A 514 19.95 1.36 28.78
C LYS A 514 18.71 0.70 28.21
N ALA A 515 18.86 0.05 27.08
CA ALA A 515 17.76 -0.49 26.27
C ALA A 515 17.22 -1.85 26.78
N LEU A 516 18.00 -2.54 27.64
CA LEU A 516 17.66 -3.87 28.19
C LEU A 516 17.26 -4.87 27.10
N VAL A 517 18.06 -4.96 26.02
CA VAL A 517 17.73 -5.75 24.82
C VAL A 517 17.64 -7.24 25.12
N SER A 518 18.36 -7.74 26.13
CA SER A 518 18.21 -9.12 26.59
C SER A 518 16.80 -9.40 27.14
N THR A 519 16.21 -8.44 27.85
CA THR A 519 14.80 -8.53 28.31
C THR A 519 13.84 -8.46 27.13
N LEU A 520 14.12 -7.57 26.15
CA LEU A 520 13.33 -7.46 24.92
C LEU A 520 13.34 -8.81 24.16
N LYS A 521 14.53 -9.44 24.04
CA LYS A 521 14.68 -10.77 23.45
C LYS A 521 13.80 -11.80 24.15
N GLN A 522 13.88 -11.87 25.48
CA GLN A 522 13.10 -12.83 26.27
C GLN A 522 11.60 -12.65 26.06
N ILE A 523 11.12 -11.39 26.01
CA ILE A 523 9.70 -11.11 25.75
C ILE A 523 9.29 -11.62 24.35
N HIS A 524 10.14 -11.39 23.33
CA HIS A 524 9.86 -11.90 22.00
C HIS A 524 9.89 -13.43 21.93
N ASP A 525 10.91 -14.08 22.54
CA ASP A 525 11.01 -15.55 22.50
C ASP A 525 9.82 -16.21 23.22
N ASP A 526 9.33 -15.64 24.34
CA ASP A 526 8.13 -16.13 25.03
C ASP A 526 6.87 -15.89 24.21
N LEU A 527 6.80 -14.73 23.54
CA LEU A 527 5.66 -14.36 22.68
C LEU A 527 5.58 -15.28 21.46
N ASP A 528 6.69 -15.50 20.76
CA ASP A 528 6.75 -16.34 19.56
C ASP A 528 6.34 -17.77 19.88
N ARG A 529 6.80 -18.32 21.02
CA ARG A 529 6.38 -19.64 21.52
C ARG A 529 4.88 -19.69 21.77
N SER A 530 4.34 -18.71 22.52
CA SER A 530 2.91 -18.67 22.86
C SER A 530 2.02 -18.51 21.63
N VAL A 531 2.50 -17.78 20.61
CA VAL A 531 1.77 -17.61 19.35
C VAL A 531 1.84 -18.89 18.51
N LEU A 532 2.96 -19.61 18.45
CA LEU A 532 3.05 -20.94 17.82
C LEU A 532 2.08 -21.94 18.47
N GLU A 533 2.00 -21.95 19.80
CA GLU A 533 1.04 -22.77 20.55
C GLU A 533 -0.43 -22.39 20.21
N ALA A 534 -0.73 -21.10 20.04
CA ALA A 534 -2.06 -20.64 19.67
C ALA A 534 -2.47 -21.06 18.24
N TYR A 535 -1.51 -21.32 17.34
CA TYR A 535 -1.75 -21.91 16.03
C TYR A 535 -1.75 -23.44 16.05
N GLY A 536 -1.35 -24.10 17.14
CA GLY A 536 -1.13 -25.55 17.21
C GLY A 536 0.08 -26.00 16.38
N TRP A 537 1.15 -25.18 16.35
CA TRP A 537 2.36 -25.40 15.55
C TRP A 537 3.60 -25.56 16.44
N GLU A 538 3.47 -26.20 17.60
CA GLU A 538 4.55 -26.45 18.57
C GLU A 538 5.71 -27.25 17.97
N ASP A 539 5.44 -28.04 16.94
CA ASP A 539 6.44 -28.80 16.20
C ASP A 539 7.48 -27.91 15.49
N LEU A 540 7.20 -26.62 15.31
CA LEU A 540 8.13 -25.65 14.76
C LEU A 540 9.10 -25.07 15.80
N ASN A 541 8.90 -25.35 17.09
CA ASN A 541 9.81 -24.94 18.17
C ASN A 541 11.12 -25.78 18.24
N GLY A 542 11.45 -26.54 17.23
CA GLY A 542 12.55 -27.51 17.26
C GLY A 542 13.77 -27.11 16.42
N GLU A 543 14.74 -28.02 16.35
CA GLU A 543 16.09 -27.89 15.77
C GLU A 543 16.15 -27.73 14.23
N VAL A 544 15.10 -27.25 13.59
CA VAL A 544 15.06 -27.04 12.13
C VAL A 544 15.71 -25.70 11.81
N GLY A 545 16.56 -25.64 10.80
CA GLY A 545 17.21 -24.38 10.39
C GLY A 545 16.19 -23.27 10.09
N ILE A 546 16.53 -22.03 10.46
CA ILE A 546 15.63 -20.84 10.43
C ILE A 546 14.88 -20.70 9.09
N GLU A 547 15.58 -20.78 7.96
CA GLU A 547 14.95 -20.66 6.63
C GLU A 547 13.86 -21.69 6.36
N LYS A 548 14.05 -22.93 6.85
CA LYS A 548 13.08 -24.01 6.68
C LYS A 548 11.84 -23.80 7.57
N VAL A 549 12.02 -23.25 8.77
CA VAL A 549 10.92 -22.89 9.66
C VAL A 549 10.08 -21.77 9.06
N GLU A 550 10.70 -20.74 8.51
CA GLU A 550 10.01 -19.62 7.83
C GLU A 550 9.17 -20.14 6.66
N GLU A 551 9.72 -21.04 5.84
CA GLU A 551 8.97 -21.63 4.73
C GLU A 551 7.76 -22.45 5.21
N MET A 552 7.91 -23.24 6.28
CA MET A 552 6.81 -24.03 6.85
C MET A 552 5.72 -23.14 7.44
N ILE A 553 6.10 -22.05 8.11
CA ILE A 553 5.15 -21.05 8.62
C ILE A 553 4.34 -20.44 7.46
N LEU A 554 5.00 -20.01 6.39
CA LEU A 554 4.33 -19.41 5.24
C LEU A 554 3.39 -20.39 4.53
N GLU A 555 3.80 -21.65 4.34
CA GLU A 555 2.97 -22.69 3.75
C GLU A 555 1.70 -22.93 4.58
N ARG A 556 1.86 -23.07 5.90
CA ARG A 556 0.73 -23.25 6.82
C ARG A 556 -0.19 -22.03 6.86
N LEU A 557 0.36 -20.82 6.81
CA LEU A 557 -0.45 -19.58 6.75
C LEU A 557 -1.25 -19.47 5.44
N VAL A 558 -0.67 -19.81 4.30
CA VAL A 558 -1.39 -19.82 3.01
C VAL A 558 -2.51 -20.86 3.02
N THR A 559 -2.26 -22.05 3.56
CA THR A 559 -3.26 -23.11 3.73
C THR A 559 -4.39 -22.62 4.66
N LEU A 560 -4.04 -22.11 5.84
CA LEU A 560 -5.02 -21.61 6.80
C LEU A 560 -5.85 -20.43 6.24
N ASN A 561 -5.23 -19.54 5.45
CA ASN A 561 -5.96 -18.48 4.75
C ASN A 561 -7.01 -19.07 3.77
N ALA A 562 -6.64 -20.10 3.00
CA ALA A 562 -7.56 -20.74 2.07
C ALA A 562 -8.76 -21.38 2.81
N ASP A 563 -8.49 -22.04 3.94
CA ASP A 563 -9.51 -22.66 4.80
C ASP A 563 -10.43 -21.60 5.40
N ARG A 564 -9.89 -20.52 5.97
CA ARG A 564 -10.66 -19.39 6.51
C ARG A 564 -11.53 -18.73 5.44
N ALA A 565 -10.98 -18.51 4.25
CA ALA A 565 -11.75 -17.97 3.13
C ALA A 565 -12.86 -18.92 2.65
N ALA A 566 -12.71 -20.23 2.82
CA ALA A 566 -13.76 -21.22 2.56
C ALA A 566 -14.83 -21.19 3.65
N GLU A 567 -14.46 -21.14 4.93
CA GLU A 567 -15.37 -21.00 6.07
C GLU A 567 -16.21 -19.73 5.95
N GLU A 568 -15.60 -18.59 5.61
CA GLU A 568 -16.30 -17.31 5.43
C GLU A 568 -17.35 -17.36 4.29
N ARG A 569 -17.04 -18.05 3.18
CA ARG A 569 -18.03 -18.30 2.09
C ARG A 569 -19.22 -19.14 2.56
N ASN A 570 -19.02 -19.98 3.57
CA ASN A 570 -20.06 -20.80 4.18
C ASN A 570 -20.76 -20.09 5.35
N GLY A 571 -20.46 -18.80 5.60
CA GLY A 571 -21.08 -17.98 6.62
C GLY A 571 -20.40 -18.00 8.01
N LEU A 572 -19.31 -18.74 8.19
CA LEU A 572 -18.55 -18.73 9.43
C LEU A 572 -17.44 -17.69 9.39
N ILE A 573 -17.68 -16.51 9.96
CA ILE A 573 -16.71 -15.41 10.01
C ILE A 573 -16.25 -15.21 11.46
N ARG A 574 -14.94 -15.27 11.68
CA ARG A 574 -14.33 -15.03 13.00
C ARG A 574 -13.96 -13.56 13.14
N TRP A 575 -14.97 -12.72 13.39
CA TRP A 575 -14.77 -11.29 13.52
C TRP A 575 -13.75 -10.96 14.60
N LEU A 576 -12.75 -10.14 14.27
CA LEU A 576 -11.75 -9.68 15.24
C LEU A 576 -12.32 -8.65 16.21
N ARG A 577 -13.28 -7.85 15.73
CA ARG A 577 -14.02 -6.83 16.49
C ARG A 577 -15.50 -6.86 16.11
N PRO A 578 -16.24 -7.87 16.60
CA PRO A 578 -17.62 -8.13 16.20
C PRO A 578 -18.56 -6.94 16.44
N GLU A 579 -18.38 -6.20 17.55
CA GLU A 579 -19.19 -5.02 17.91
C GLU A 579 -19.12 -3.89 16.88
N TYR A 580 -18.04 -3.81 16.10
CA TYR A 580 -17.88 -2.83 15.02
C TYR A 580 -18.14 -3.42 13.63
N GLN A 581 -17.64 -4.64 13.39
CA GLN A 581 -17.66 -5.24 12.04
C GLN A 581 -19.02 -5.86 11.70
N ALA A 582 -19.72 -6.37 12.70
CA ALA A 582 -20.98 -7.10 12.57
C ALA A 582 -21.94 -6.83 13.77
N PRO A 583 -22.33 -5.59 14.01
CA PRO A 583 -23.14 -5.22 15.17
C PRO A 583 -24.46 -5.99 15.23
N ASP A 584 -25.04 -6.35 14.09
CA ASP A 584 -26.32 -7.07 14.01
C ASP A 584 -26.22 -8.56 14.39
N THR A 585 -25.00 -9.11 14.49
CA THR A 585 -24.78 -10.52 14.85
C THR A 585 -24.60 -10.74 16.35
N ILE A 586 -24.49 -9.68 17.14
CA ILE A 586 -24.39 -9.76 18.60
C ILE A 586 -25.78 -10.07 19.16
N ILE A 587 -26.05 -11.35 19.39
CA ILE A 587 -27.22 -11.77 20.18
C ILE A 587 -27.00 -11.28 21.60
N HIS A 588 -27.62 -10.16 21.96
CA HIS A 588 -27.76 -9.83 23.40
C HIS A 588 -28.38 -11.00 24.10
N ALA A 589 -27.77 -11.45 25.19
CA ALA A 589 -28.33 -12.52 26.02
C ALA A 589 -29.84 -12.25 26.24
N PRO A 590 -30.70 -13.25 26.08
CA PRO A 590 -32.15 -13.03 26.17
C PRO A 590 -32.46 -12.37 27.50
N ALA A 591 -33.04 -11.19 27.46
CA ALA A 591 -33.63 -10.55 28.63
C ALA A 591 -34.64 -11.52 29.22
N LEU A 592 -34.65 -11.65 30.56
CA LEU A 592 -35.58 -12.48 31.30
C LEU A 592 -37.00 -12.32 30.75
N PRO A 593 -37.77 -13.41 30.55
CA PRO A 593 -39.10 -13.32 29.98
C PRO A 593 -40.02 -12.52 30.89
N GLY A 594 -40.48 -11.37 30.41
CA GLY A 594 -41.43 -10.54 31.15
C GLY A 594 -41.49 -9.06 30.72
N LEU A 595 -40.56 -8.56 29.93
CA LEU A 595 -40.67 -7.22 29.33
C LEU A 595 -40.80 -7.33 27.80
N LEU A 596 -42.03 -7.27 27.33
CA LEU A 596 -42.33 -7.02 25.90
C LEU A 596 -41.87 -5.60 25.58
N THR A 597 -40.73 -5.44 24.91
CA THR A 597 -40.41 -4.23 24.21
C THR A 597 -41.02 -4.33 22.82
N GLU A 598 -42.01 -3.51 22.57
CA GLU A 598 -42.59 -3.32 21.24
C GLU A 598 -41.49 -2.86 20.27
N GLU A 599 -41.43 -3.47 19.08
CA GLU A 599 -40.62 -2.94 17.97
C GLU A 599 -40.98 -1.47 17.73
N PRO A 600 -40.01 -0.56 17.57
CA PRO A 600 -40.32 0.84 17.29
C PRO A 600 -41.01 0.94 15.93
N THR A 601 -42.31 1.05 15.95
CA THR A 601 -43.08 1.44 14.76
C THR A 601 -42.64 2.83 14.37
N ILE A 602 -42.06 3.01 13.16
CA ILE A 602 -41.70 4.31 12.64
C ILE A 602 -42.94 5.16 12.54
N VAL A 603 -43.14 6.05 13.52
CA VAL A 603 -44.22 7.04 13.47
C VAL A 603 -43.86 8.08 12.43
N LEU A 604 -44.53 8.05 11.28
CA LEU A 604 -44.41 9.09 10.27
C LEU A 604 -44.81 10.43 10.91
N PRO A 605 -43.99 11.49 10.82
CA PRO A 605 -44.34 12.79 11.36
C PRO A 605 -45.61 13.30 10.74
N THR A 606 -46.47 13.89 11.55
CA THR A 606 -47.78 14.41 11.20
C THR A 606 -47.72 15.59 10.22
N GLU A 607 -46.55 16.25 10.07
CA GLU A 607 -46.28 17.31 9.11
C GLU A 607 -45.01 17.05 8.32
N GLN A 608 -45.14 16.77 7.03
CA GLN A 608 -44.00 16.66 6.11
C GLN A 608 -43.42 18.05 5.81
N LYS A 609 -42.11 18.24 6.05
CA LYS A 609 -41.37 19.44 5.61
C LYS A 609 -41.26 19.46 4.08
N THR A 610 -41.31 20.62 3.47
CA THR A 610 -41.09 20.78 2.02
C THR A 610 -39.59 20.66 1.71
N TRP A 611 -39.21 19.80 0.74
CA TRP A 611 -37.81 19.75 0.30
C TRP A 611 -37.38 21.12 -0.27
N SER A 612 -36.39 21.76 0.37
CA SER A 612 -35.94 23.09 0.00
C SER A 612 -35.21 23.09 -1.35
N LYS A 613 -35.26 24.24 -2.06
CA LYS A 613 -34.42 24.47 -3.25
C LYS A 613 -33.01 24.94 -2.88
N ASN A 614 -32.80 25.39 -1.64
CA ASN A 614 -31.51 25.84 -1.16
C ASN A 614 -30.66 24.67 -0.67
N PRO A 615 -29.44 24.41 -1.21
CA PRO A 615 -28.60 23.30 -0.83
C PRO A 615 -28.24 23.25 0.67
N LYS A 616 -28.13 24.40 1.33
CA LYS A 616 -27.81 24.47 2.76
C LYS A 616 -28.95 23.92 3.61
N ASP A 617 -30.18 24.33 3.29
CA ASP A 617 -31.38 23.88 4.01
C ASP A 617 -31.64 22.39 3.78
N GLN A 618 -31.25 21.88 2.59
CA GLN A 618 -31.34 20.45 2.26
C GLN A 618 -30.46 19.61 3.19
N LEU A 619 -29.18 20.01 3.37
CA LEU A 619 -28.24 19.33 4.26
C LEU A 619 -28.70 19.39 5.71
N THR A 620 -29.11 20.57 6.18
CA THR A 620 -29.62 20.75 7.55
C THR A 620 -30.85 19.88 7.80
N SER A 621 -31.78 19.82 6.84
CA SER A 621 -32.98 18.99 6.97
C SER A 621 -32.69 17.50 7.05
N LEU A 622 -31.67 17.02 6.35
CA LEU A 622 -31.22 15.63 6.46
C LEU A 622 -30.49 15.39 7.79
N GLN A 623 -29.61 16.31 8.22
CA GLN A 623 -28.96 16.21 9.53
C GLN A 623 -29.98 16.19 10.66
N ASP A 624 -30.96 17.08 10.65
CA ASP A 624 -32.06 17.12 11.62
C ASP A 624 -32.84 15.78 11.64
N LEU A 625 -33.09 15.19 10.46
CA LEU A 625 -33.78 13.92 10.36
C LEU A 625 -33.02 12.79 11.06
N PHE A 626 -31.71 12.66 10.78
CA PHE A 626 -30.87 11.62 11.38
C PHE A 626 -30.62 11.87 12.88
N HIS A 627 -30.53 13.12 13.33
CA HIS A 627 -30.41 13.43 14.76
C HIS A 627 -31.70 13.21 15.55
N THR A 628 -32.86 13.52 14.94
CA THR A 628 -34.16 13.33 15.60
C THR A 628 -34.58 11.87 15.65
N HIS A 629 -34.19 11.12 14.63
CA HIS A 629 -34.50 9.70 14.48
C HIS A 629 -33.23 8.91 14.12
N PRO A 630 -32.41 8.52 15.12
CA PRO A 630 -31.13 7.84 14.92
C PRO A 630 -31.35 6.35 14.58
N THR A 631 -32.10 6.09 13.49
CA THR A 631 -32.39 4.76 12.96
C THR A 631 -31.81 4.63 11.55
N GLU A 632 -31.88 3.43 10.99
CA GLU A 632 -31.50 3.18 9.62
C GLU A 632 -32.61 3.63 8.65
N TRP A 633 -32.20 4.26 7.56
CA TRP A 633 -33.09 4.80 6.57
C TRP A 633 -32.72 4.33 5.17
N THR A 634 -33.67 3.87 4.39
CA THR A 634 -33.51 3.73 2.94
C THR A 634 -33.77 5.05 2.22
N LEU A 635 -33.26 5.21 1.00
CA LEU A 635 -33.52 6.40 0.19
C LEU A 635 -35.02 6.69 0.02
N ALA A 636 -35.83 5.65 -0.12
CA ALA A 636 -37.28 5.77 -0.25
C ALA A 636 -37.92 6.27 1.04
N GLN A 637 -37.49 5.79 2.19
CA GLN A 637 -37.99 6.23 3.51
C GLN A 637 -37.60 7.67 3.80
N ILE A 638 -36.35 8.08 3.48
CA ILE A 638 -35.91 9.47 3.61
C ILE A 638 -36.71 10.39 2.69
N ALA A 639 -36.90 10.01 1.43
CA ALA A 639 -37.70 10.77 0.47
C ALA A 639 -39.15 10.94 0.93
N ALA A 640 -39.73 9.94 1.60
CA ALA A 640 -41.09 9.99 2.13
C ALA A 640 -41.27 11.00 3.30
N GLN A 641 -40.18 11.44 3.93
CA GLN A 641 -40.22 12.47 4.99
C GLN A 641 -40.46 13.88 4.46
N PHE A 642 -40.31 14.10 3.14
CA PHE A 642 -40.41 15.43 2.54
C PHE A 642 -41.56 15.52 1.53
N LYS A 643 -42.30 16.64 1.54
CA LYS A 643 -43.21 16.98 0.45
C LYS A 643 -42.42 17.06 -0.87
N ASN A 644 -42.85 16.34 -1.88
CA ASN A 644 -42.14 16.18 -3.15
C ASN A 644 -40.77 15.46 -3.08
N GLY A 645 -40.43 14.79 -1.98
CA GLY A 645 -39.15 14.07 -1.82
C GLY A 645 -38.95 13.00 -2.87
N THR A 646 -40.01 12.27 -3.25
CA THR A 646 -39.96 11.24 -4.30
C THR A 646 -39.52 11.81 -5.67
N ARG A 647 -39.86 13.04 -5.99
CA ARG A 647 -39.42 13.74 -7.20
C ARG A 647 -37.98 14.28 -7.09
N ASN A 648 -37.48 14.38 -5.89
CA ASN A 648 -36.17 14.94 -5.58
C ASN A 648 -35.16 13.91 -5.09
N GLN A 649 -35.41 12.60 -5.29
CA GLN A 649 -34.55 11.51 -4.81
C GLN A 649 -33.08 11.68 -5.23
N LYS A 650 -32.81 12.16 -6.44
CA LYS A 650 -31.44 12.43 -6.90
C LYS A 650 -30.76 13.51 -6.03
N SER A 651 -31.48 14.62 -5.77
CA SER A 651 -30.95 15.69 -4.90
C SER A 651 -30.77 15.22 -3.46
N ILE A 652 -31.67 14.37 -2.95
CA ILE A 652 -31.54 13.76 -1.62
C ILE A 652 -30.30 12.86 -1.59
N ARG A 653 -30.11 12.00 -2.59
CA ARG A 653 -28.94 11.12 -2.68
C ARG A 653 -27.64 11.91 -2.77
N ASP A 654 -27.57 12.93 -3.62
CA ASP A 654 -26.38 13.80 -3.73
C ASP A 654 -26.02 14.47 -2.39
N ASN A 655 -26.99 14.78 -1.54
CA ASN A 655 -26.76 15.32 -0.21
C ASN A 655 -26.45 14.25 0.83
N LEU A 656 -26.98 13.03 0.72
CA LEU A 656 -26.58 11.89 1.53
C LEU A 656 -25.13 11.51 1.26
N ASP A 657 -24.71 11.47 0.00
CA ASP A 657 -23.32 11.23 -0.41
C ASP A 657 -22.37 12.29 0.16
N ARG A 658 -22.85 13.54 0.29
CA ARG A 658 -22.09 14.62 0.96
C ARG A 658 -22.00 14.41 2.47
N LEU A 659 -23.11 14.08 3.12
CA LEU A 659 -23.11 13.81 4.57
C LEU A 659 -22.27 12.56 4.91
N GLU A 660 -22.33 11.55 4.06
CA GLU A 660 -21.44 10.36 4.14
C GLU A 660 -19.97 10.78 3.95
N PHE A 661 -19.67 11.59 2.94
CA PHE A 661 -18.32 12.11 2.71
C PHE A 661 -17.75 12.86 3.90
N PHE A 662 -18.58 13.62 4.61
CA PHE A 662 -18.21 14.32 5.84
C PHE A 662 -18.25 13.41 7.08
N GLY A 663 -18.64 12.15 6.94
CA GLY A 663 -18.72 11.20 8.05
C GLY A 663 -19.82 11.49 9.08
N ILE A 664 -20.82 12.31 8.69
CA ILE A 664 -21.96 12.64 9.53
C ILE A 664 -22.97 11.48 9.56
N ILE A 665 -23.10 10.77 8.46
CA ILE A 665 -23.89 9.55 8.33
C ILE A 665 -23.05 8.42 7.74
N LEU A 666 -23.45 7.20 8.02
CA LEU A 666 -22.89 5.97 7.47
C LEU A 666 -23.80 5.48 6.34
N HIS A 667 -23.20 5.01 5.25
CA HIS A 667 -23.87 4.33 4.17
C HIS A 667 -23.38 2.88 4.08
N TYR A 668 -24.31 1.94 3.97
CA TYR A 668 -24.05 0.51 3.83
C TYR A 668 -25.16 -0.15 2.99
N GLN A 669 -24.87 -1.31 2.46
CA GLN A 669 -25.86 -2.14 1.74
C GLN A 669 -26.25 -3.34 2.59
N THR A 670 -27.56 -3.49 2.83
CA THR A 670 -28.13 -4.67 3.47
C THR A 670 -29.27 -5.18 2.58
N ASP A 671 -29.30 -6.48 2.32
CA ASP A 671 -30.30 -7.13 1.47
C ASP A 671 -30.45 -6.52 0.05
N GLY A 672 -29.34 -5.99 -0.49
CA GLY A 672 -29.32 -5.32 -1.80
C GLY A 672 -29.91 -3.91 -1.81
N LEU A 673 -30.26 -3.35 -0.65
CA LEU A 673 -30.75 -1.98 -0.50
C LEU A 673 -29.70 -1.08 0.15
N ASP A 674 -29.55 0.12 -0.41
CA ASP A 674 -28.74 1.18 0.20
C ASP A 674 -29.44 1.72 1.46
N ARG A 675 -28.72 1.78 2.58
CA ARG A 675 -29.19 2.31 3.88
C ARG A 675 -28.24 3.35 4.41
N TRP A 676 -28.79 4.30 5.13
CA TRP A 676 -28.05 5.36 5.80
C TRP A 676 -28.46 5.42 7.28
N SER A 677 -27.49 5.61 8.16
CA SER A 677 -27.69 5.85 9.59
C SER A 677 -26.82 7.00 10.06
N ILE A 678 -27.17 7.60 11.20
CA ILE A 678 -26.29 8.59 11.83
C ILE A 678 -24.97 7.91 12.20
N ALA A 679 -23.85 8.58 11.93
CA ALA A 679 -22.60 8.19 12.55
C ALA A 679 -22.70 8.59 14.04
N LEU A 680 -22.94 7.62 14.93
CA LEU A 680 -22.97 7.88 16.37
C LEU A 680 -21.66 8.55 16.77
N GLN A 681 -21.75 9.73 17.39
CA GLN A 681 -20.62 10.51 17.90
C GLN A 681 -19.96 9.80 19.07
#